data_453a5e937dabbee4059abf461b588607
#
_entry.id   453a5e937dabbee4059abf461b588607
#
_cell.length_a   1.000
_cell.length_b   1.000
_cell.length_c   1.000
_cell.angle_alpha   90.00
_cell.angle_beta   90.00
_cell.angle_gamma   90.00
#
_symmetry.space_group_name_H-M   'P 1'
#
loop_
_entity.id
_entity.type
_entity.pdbx_description
1 polymer ?
#
loop_
_entity_poly.entity_id
_entity_poly.type
_entity_poly.pdbx_seq_one_letter_code
_entity_poly.pdbx_strand_id
1 'polypeptide(L)'
;MAKYLVIVESPAKVKTIKKFLGKNYEVMASNGHVRDLPKSSLGIDVDGDFEPKYITIRGKGEILAKLRKEAKKADKIYLATDPDREGEAISWHLLHALKLEGKDVSRISFNEITKNAVKESLKHPRKIDIDLVDAQQARRVLDRIVGYKISPLLWAKVKRGLSAGRVQSVALRIICDREDEINAFIPEEYWSLDATVDVEGEKKPITAKLYGRGDNKIAISSKEEMDKVLNEINGKGCKVQNIKKGQRSNKAPLPFTTSTLQQEASKALNFPISKTMRIAQQLYEGVDIKGQGTVGIITYLRTDSVRVSDEAEAMAKDFISKSYGDKYLSTGEGTKKSSKNIQDAHEAIRPTDINRVPSEIKESLSRDQFRLYQLIWKRFTASRMAKSEYETTTVKLSVGDYVFSFATSRLLFDGFELAYTAADDAKKEKQPVLKNPLTEESLLTVEELLPKQHFTQPPAHYTEASLVKTLEELGIGRPSTYSPTISTILARRYITKESKNLYVTEIGEVVNSIMKESFPTIVDEHFTANMESLLDAVAEGKVNWKTVVENFYPDLKDAIDKAENELEKVTIHDEVTDEICPECGRNLVIKYGPHGKFLACPGFPDCRFTMPYLEKIGVNCPKCGKDVVLKKTRKGRKYYGCIDNPECDFMSWGRPVAEKCPRCGGYMIIKGNKIACADEQCGYVTDKKPEREE
;
A
#
# COMPACT_ATOMS: atom_id res chain seq x y z
N MET A 1 -12.11 42.07 -18.89
CA MET A 1 -11.26 40.90 -19.14
C MET A 1 -10.55 40.52 -17.86
N ALA A 2 -10.25 39.25 -17.61
CA ALA A 2 -9.48 38.89 -16.40
C ALA A 2 -8.05 39.42 -16.53
N LYS A 3 -7.56 40.09 -15.46
CA LYS A 3 -6.18 40.62 -15.41
C LYS A 3 -5.14 39.56 -15.13
N TYR A 4 -5.53 38.49 -14.49
CA TYR A 4 -4.63 37.46 -13.98
C TYR A 4 -5.00 36.09 -14.57
N LEU A 5 -3.99 35.35 -15.01
CA LEU A 5 -4.15 33.95 -15.43
C LEU A 5 -3.51 33.04 -14.38
N VAL A 6 -4.27 32.08 -13.87
CA VAL A 6 -3.78 31.03 -12.98
C VAL A 6 -3.78 29.71 -13.72
N ILE A 7 -2.61 29.07 -13.85
CA ILE A 7 -2.48 27.77 -14.53
C ILE A 7 -2.24 26.69 -13.49
N VAL A 8 -3.12 25.71 -13.44
CA VAL A 8 -3.06 24.53 -12.59
C VAL A 8 -2.83 23.27 -13.43
N GLU A 9 -2.54 22.13 -12.81
CA GLU A 9 -2.26 20.91 -13.57
C GLU A 9 -3.51 20.08 -13.92
N SER A 10 -4.63 20.22 -13.17
CA SER A 10 -5.81 19.39 -13.39
C SER A 10 -7.12 20.20 -13.55
N PRO A 11 -8.09 19.71 -14.33
CA PRO A 11 -9.41 20.33 -14.47
C PRO A 11 -10.21 20.37 -13.15
N ALA A 12 -9.98 19.40 -12.26
CA ALA A 12 -10.64 19.38 -10.96
C ALA A 12 -10.23 20.59 -10.12
N LYS A 13 -8.92 20.91 -10.08
CA LYS A 13 -8.41 22.12 -9.41
C LYS A 13 -8.98 23.40 -10.00
N VAL A 14 -9.18 23.48 -11.32
CA VAL A 14 -9.83 24.65 -11.95
C VAL A 14 -11.20 24.89 -11.33
N LYS A 15 -12.02 23.84 -11.23
CA LYS A 15 -13.37 23.91 -10.67
C LYS A 15 -13.37 24.46 -9.24
N THR A 16 -12.40 24.02 -8.44
CA THR A 16 -12.29 24.41 -7.03
C THR A 16 -11.73 25.82 -6.88
N ILE A 17 -10.59 26.11 -7.50
CA ILE A 17 -9.86 27.38 -7.32
C ILE A 17 -10.61 28.56 -7.94
N LYS A 18 -11.27 28.36 -9.10
CA LYS A 18 -12.06 29.43 -9.75
C LYS A 18 -13.16 29.99 -8.84
N LYS A 19 -13.73 29.17 -7.95
CA LYS A 19 -14.74 29.61 -6.97
C LYS A 19 -14.14 30.49 -5.85
N PHE A 20 -12.86 30.34 -5.55
CA PHE A 20 -12.19 31.08 -4.50
C PHE A 20 -11.67 32.45 -4.97
N LEU A 21 -11.41 32.55 -6.27
CA LEU A 21 -10.86 33.75 -6.91
C LEU A 21 -11.99 34.59 -7.55
N GLY A 22 -11.82 35.87 -7.55
CA GLY A 22 -12.79 36.79 -8.11
C GLY A 22 -12.75 36.89 -9.65
N LYS A 23 -13.60 37.70 -10.24
CA LYS A 23 -13.77 37.89 -11.70
C LYS A 23 -12.50 38.35 -12.43
N ASN A 24 -11.51 38.88 -11.69
CA ASN A 24 -10.22 39.32 -12.26
C ASN A 24 -9.27 38.15 -12.58
N TYR A 25 -9.60 36.94 -12.18
CA TYR A 25 -8.77 35.75 -12.40
C TYR A 25 -9.43 34.78 -13.40
N GLU A 26 -8.69 34.41 -14.43
CA GLU A 26 -9.01 33.24 -15.24
C GLU A 26 -8.17 32.06 -14.76
N VAL A 27 -8.80 30.89 -14.55
CA VAL A 27 -8.14 29.68 -14.07
C VAL A 27 -8.24 28.63 -15.15
N MET A 28 -7.11 28.07 -15.58
CA MET A 28 -7.00 27.06 -16.62
C MET A 28 -6.11 25.88 -16.21
N ALA A 29 -6.32 24.72 -16.83
CA ALA A 29 -5.51 23.53 -16.58
C ALA A 29 -4.58 23.23 -17.75
N SER A 30 -3.36 22.75 -17.44
CA SER A 30 -2.42 22.15 -18.39
C SER A 30 -2.73 20.66 -18.70
N ASN A 31 -3.56 20.03 -17.85
CA ASN A 31 -3.82 18.58 -17.85
C ASN A 31 -2.53 17.75 -17.69
N GLY A 32 -1.70 18.11 -16.70
CA GLY A 32 -0.41 17.49 -16.41
C GLY A 32 0.73 18.07 -17.27
N HIS A 33 1.78 17.28 -17.49
CA HIS A 33 2.92 17.68 -18.30
C HIS A 33 2.53 18.04 -19.75
N VAL A 34 3.17 19.07 -20.28
CA VAL A 34 2.96 19.57 -21.66
C VAL A 34 4.13 19.25 -22.58
N ARG A 35 5.33 18.99 -22.00
CA ARG A 35 6.55 18.58 -22.69
C ARG A 35 7.11 17.32 -22.03
N ASP A 36 7.74 16.47 -22.80
CA ASP A 36 8.47 15.29 -22.33
C ASP A 36 9.55 14.90 -23.35
N LEU A 37 10.40 13.93 -23.00
CA LEU A 37 11.36 13.34 -23.91
C LEU A 37 10.65 12.59 -25.06
N PRO A 38 11.25 12.52 -26.27
CA PRO A 38 10.70 11.77 -27.40
C PRO A 38 10.46 10.30 -27.04
N LYS A 39 9.35 9.71 -27.53
CA LYS A 39 9.08 8.28 -27.27
C LYS A 39 9.94 7.35 -28.14
N SER A 40 10.31 7.79 -29.35
CA SER A 40 11.00 6.98 -30.36
C SER A 40 12.53 7.06 -30.33
N SER A 41 13.10 7.94 -29.50
CA SER A 41 14.54 8.10 -29.36
C SER A 41 14.89 8.31 -27.88
N LEU A 42 16.17 8.18 -27.52
CA LEU A 42 16.65 8.44 -26.17
C LEU A 42 16.31 9.86 -25.73
N GLY A 43 16.57 10.83 -26.61
CA GLY A 43 16.28 12.23 -26.37
C GLY A 43 17.19 12.89 -25.34
N ILE A 44 18.36 12.32 -25.12
CA ILE A 44 19.39 12.80 -24.19
C ILE A 44 20.72 12.72 -24.93
N ASP A 45 21.52 13.77 -24.85
CA ASP A 45 22.87 13.82 -25.40
C ASP A 45 23.89 13.16 -24.47
N VAL A 46 24.02 11.83 -24.61
CA VAL A 46 24.88 11.02 -23.73
C VAL A 46 26.37 11.08 -24.10
N ASP A 47 26.70 11.58 -25.27
CA ASP A 47 28.06 11.77 -25.75
C ASP A 47 28.56 13.20 -25.49
N GLY A 48 27.66 14.11 -25.06
CA GLY A 48 27.95 15.49 -24.68
C GLY A 48 27.70 15.73 -23.20
N ASP A 49 26.80 16.66 -22.89
CA ASP A 49 26.56 17.16 -21.54
C ASP A 49 25.25 16.68 -20.92
N PHE A 50 24.69 15.60 -21.41
CA PHE A 50 23.43 14.98 -20.96
C PHE A 50 22.18 15.86 -21.11
N GLU A 51 22.24 16.89 -21.95
CA GLU A 51 21.13 17.81 -22.17
C GLU A 51 19.89 17.09 -22.70
N PRO A 52 18.71 17.20 -22.04
CA PRO A 52 17.49 16.54 -22.46
C PRO A 52 16.75 17.33 -23.56
N LYS A 53 16.44 16.69 -24.65
CA LYS A 53 15.66 17.27 -25.76
C LYS A 53 14.18 17.12 -25.50
N TYR A 54 13.56 18.11 -24.86
CA TYR A 54 12.12 18.11 -24.61
C TYR A 54 11.31 18.50 -25.85
N ILE A 55 10.26 17.73 -26.12
CA ILE A 55 9.28 17.98 -27.18
C ILE A 55 7.88 18.14 -26.58
N THR A 56 6.99 18.81 -27.33
CA THR A 56 5.57 18.88 -26.93
C THR A 56 4.95 17.48 -27.00
N ILE A 57 4.26 17.09 -25.93
CA ILE A 57 3.54 15.81 -25.87
C ILE A 57 2.41 15.80 -26.91
N ARG A 58 2.32 14.71 -27.69
CA ARG A 58 1.24 14.52 -28.69
C ARG A 58 -0.14 14.68 -28.04
N GLY A 59 -1.00 15.49 -28.64
CA GLY A 59 -2.35 15.81 -28.13
C GLY A 59 -2.41 17.04 -27.21
N LYS A 60 -1.27 17.66 -26.84
CA LYS A 60 -1.24 18.88 -26.00
C LYS A 60 -1.32 20.18 -26.79
N GLY A 61 -1.27 20.13 -28.13
CA GLY A 61 -1.26 21.33 -28.98
C GLY A 61 -2.44 22.28 -28.75
N GLU A 62 -3.66 21.75 -28.70
CA GLU A 62 -4.88 22.56 -28.47
C GLU A 62 -4.89 23.25 -27.10
N ILE A 63 -4.50 22.54 -26.05
CA ILE A 63 -4.41 23.09 -24.67
C ILE A 63 -3.38 24.21 -24.66
N LEU A 64 -2.20 23.99 -25.24
CA LEU A 64 -1.15 25.00 -25.33
C LEU A 64 -1.60 26.22 -26.15
N ALA A 65 -2.34 26.02 -27.24
CA ALA A 65 -2.88 27.12 -28.03
C ALA A 65 -3.89 27.98 -27.21
N LYS A 66 -4.79 27.33 -26.46
CA LYS A 66 -5.72 28.00 -25.56
C LYS A 66 -5.00 28.77 -24.44
N LEU A 67 -4.03 28.14 -23.79
CA LEU A 67 -3.24 28.76 -22.74
C LEU A 67 -2.45 29.96 -23.26
N ARG A 68 -1.81 29.88 -24.45
CA ARG A 68 -1.11 31.00 -25.08
C ARG A 68 -2.03 32.18 -25.38
N LYS A 69 -3.26 31.89 -25.85
CA LYS A 69 -4.25 32.94 -26.16
C LYS A 69 -4.60 33.73 -24.92
N GLU A 70 -4.85 33.06 -23.79
CA GLU A 70 -5.21 33.71 -22.54
C GLU A 70 -3.97 34.35 -21.86
N ALA A 71 -2.80 33.72 -21.93
CA ALA A 71 -1.56 34.27 -21.42
C ALA A 71 -1.15 35.59 -22.10
N LYS A 72 -1.48 35.79 -23.39
CA LYS A 72 -1.27 37.06 -24.11
C LYS A 72 -2.10 38.19 -23.56
N LYS A 73 -3.30 37.91 -23.05
CA LYS A 73 -4.27 38.91 -22.51
C LYS A 73 -4.03 39.25 -21.05
N ALA A 74 -3.34 38.36 -20.33
CA ALA A 74 -3.12 38.53 -18.89
C ALA A 74 -1.94 39.50 -18.62
N ASP A 75 -2.12 40.34 -17.61
CA ASP A 75 -1.07 41.25 -17.12
C ASP A 75 -0.05 40.46 -16.29
N LYS A 76 -0.53 39.47 -15.51
CA LYS A 76 0.30 38.60 -14.69
C LYS A 76 -0.17 37.15 -14.75
N ILE A 77 0.78 36.21 -14.71
CA ILE A 77 0.53 34.78 -14.79
C ILE A 77 1.02 34.09 -13.52
N TYR A 78 0.17 33.29 -12.91
CA TYR A 78 0.51 32.47 -11.77
C TYR A 78 0.54 30.99 -12.17
N LEU A 79 1.67 30.31 -11.93
CA LEU A 79 1.82 28.88 -12.10
C LEU A 79 1.53 28.21 -10.75
N ALA A 80 0.38 27.55 -10.66
CA ALA A 80 -0.21 27.03 -9.42
C ALA A 80 -0.32 25.50 -9.42
N THR A 81 0.75 24.82 -9.84
CA THR A 81 0.88 23.37 -9.82
C THR A 81 1.19 22.85 -8.41
N ASP A 82 1.19 21.52 -8.19
CA ASP A 82 1.43 20.89 -6.88
C ASP A 82 2.76 21.36 -6.24
N PRO A 83 2.88 21.30 -4.92
CA PRO A 83 4.06 21.79 -4.18
C PRO A 83 5.23 20.79 -4.20
N ASP A 84 5.28 19.86 -5.14
CA ASP A 84 6.38 18.89 -5.30
C ASP A 84 7.27 19.19 -6.52
N ARG A 85 8.36 18.42 -6.67
CA ARG A 85 9.30 18.55 -7.80
C ARG A 85 8.64 18.32 -9.16
N GLU A 86 7.59 17.50 -9.25
CA GLU A 86 6.82 17.28 -10.49
C GLU A 86 6.03 18.54 -10.86
N GLY A 87 5.38 19.17 -9.87
CA GLY A 87 4.66 20.42 -10.07
C GLY A 87 5.61 21.57 -10.47
N GLU A 88 6.82 21.62 -9.90
CA GLU A 88 7.83 22.61 -10.26
C GLU A 88 8.29 22.41 -11.71
N ALA A 89 8.56 21.17 -12.12
CA ALA A 89 8.92 20.85 -13.50
C ALA A 89 7.78 21.16 -14.49
N ILE A 90 6.51 20.89 -14.13
CA ILE A 90 5.35 21.27 -14.96
C ILE A 90 5.33 22.79 -15.16
N SER A 91 5.54 23.57 -14.09
CA SER A 91 5.61 25.04 -14.15
C SER A 91 6.73 25.53 -15.07
N TRP A 92 7.91 24.96 -14.95
CA TRP A 92 9.07 25.26 -15.81
C TRP A 92 8.79 24.90 -17.29
N HIS A 93 8.21 23.72 -17.54
CA HIS A 93 7.82 23.33 -18.89
C HIS A 93 6.74 24.25 -19.50
N LEU A 94 5.82 24.75 -18.69
CA LEU A 94 4.81 25.71 -19.13
C LEU A 94 5.44 27.07 -19.49
N LEU A 95 6.39 27.57 -18.68
CA LEU A 95 7.12 28.81 -18.96
C LEU A 95 7.72 28.77 -20.39
N HIS A 96 8.45 27.71 -20.71
CA HIS A 96 9.08 27.55 -22.03
C HIS A 96 8.07 27.23 -23.13
N ALA A 97 7.12 26.30 -22.91
CA ALA A 97 6.16 25.90 -23.93
C ALA A 97 5.23 27.04 -24.35
N LEU A 98 4.90 27.93 -23.44
CA LEU A 98 4.05 29.08 -23.71
C LEU A 98 4.84 30.34 -24.15
N LYS A 99 6.21 30.28 -24.11
CA LYS A 99 7.10 31.40 -24.43
C LYS A 99 6.77 32.63 -23.56
N LEU A 100 6.83 32.42 -22.23
CA LEU A 100 6.48 33.44 -21.25
C LEU A 100 7.68 34.25 -20.77
N GLU A 101 8.86 34.05 -21.34
CA GLU A 101 10.05 34.85 -21.07
C GLU A 101 9.73 36.33 -21.34
N GLY A 102 9.99 37.18 -20.37
CA GLY A 102 9.67 38.63 -20.45
C GLY A 102 8.27 39.03 -20.00
N LYS A 103 7.43 38.08 -19.57
CA LYS A 103 6.16 38.35 -18.91
C LYS A 103 6.31 38.31 -17.37
N ASP A 104 5.39 38.96 -16.65
CA ASP A 104 5.30 38.83 -15.19
C ASP A 104 4.70 37.44 -14.84
N VAL A 105 5.58 36.49 -14.58
CA VAL A 105 5.23 35.10 -14.21
C VAL A 105 5.72 34.82 -12.81
N SER A 106 4.85 34.29 -11.98
CA SER A 106 5.16 33.89 -10.61
C SER A 106 4.66 32.48 -10.32
N ARG A 107 5.40 31.77 -9.50
CA ARG A 107 5.03 30.48 -8.92
C ARG A 107 4.27 30.69 -7.63
N ILE A 108 3.16 30.00 -7.44
CA ILE A 108 2.44 29.89 -6.17
C ILE A 108 2.24 28.41 -5.82
N SER A 109 2.38 28.07 -4.57
CA SER A 109 2.15 26.71 -4.07
C SER A 109 1.35 26.75 -2.76
N PHE A 110 0.58 25.69 -2.53
CA PHE A 110 -0.23 25.54 -1.32
C PHE A 110 -0.38 24.06 -1.00
N ASN A 111 -0.33 23.73 0.30
CA ASN A 111 -0.45 22.36 0.78
C ASN A 111 -1.91 21.90 0.88
N GLU A 112 -2.88 22.80 0.73
CA GLU A 112 -4.31 22.50 0.78
C GLU A 112 -5.08 23.42 -0.17
N ILE A 113 -6.15 22.90 -0.77
CA ILE A 113 -6.99 23.68 -1.70
C ILE A 113 -8.20 24.22 -0.96
N THR A 114 -7.93 25.19 -0.08
CA THR A 114 -8.92 25.99 0.64
C THR A 114 -8.90 27.43 0.18
N LYS A 115 -9.98 28.16 0.44
CA LYS A 115 -10.08 29.58 0.06
C LYS A 115 -8.97 30.42 0.70
N ASN A 116 -8.64 30.13 1.96
CA ASN A 116 -7.63 30.89 2.71
C ASN A 116 -6.23 30.59 2.17
N ALA A 117 -5.86 29.30 2.04
CA ALA A 117 -4.55 28.90 1.55
C ALA A 117 -4.27 29.43 0.13
N VAL A 118 -5.25 29.35 -0.79
CA VAL A 118 -5.11 29.87 -2.14
C VAL A 118 -4.97 31.40 -2.17
N LYS A 119 -5.72 32.14 -1.34
CA LYS A 119 -5.59 33.60 -1.27
C LYS A 119 -4.27 34.02 -0.62
N GLU A 120 -3.82 33.31 0.37
CA GLU A 120 -2.56 33.60 1.05
C GLU A 120 -1.37 33.34 0.12
N SER A 121 -1.38 32.24 -0.65
CA SER A 121 -0.32 31.97 -1.62
C SER A 121 -0.17 33.05 -2.70
N LEU A 122 -1.24 33.74 -3.07
CA LEU A 122 -1.20 34.87 -4.01
C LEU A 122 -0.50 36.12 -3.45
N LYS A 123 -0.41 36.23 -2.11
CA LYS A 123 0.31 37.35 -1.45
C LYS A 123 1.81 37.08 -1.37
N HIS A 124 2.21 35.81 -1.46
CA HIS A 124 3.61 35.35 -1.35
C HIS A 124 4.06 34.58 -2.61
N PRO A 125 4.00 35.21 -3.80
CA PRO A 125 4.46 34.58 -5.02
C PRO A 125 6.00 34.50 -5.03
N ARG A 126 6.54 33.44 -5.63
CA ARG A 126 7.98 33.22 -5.76
C ARG A 126 8.37 32.95 -7.21
N LYS A 127 9.66 32.87 -7.48
CA LYS A 127 10.18 32.36 -8.75
C LYS A 127 10.06 30.81 -8.79
N ILE A 128 10.17 30.24 -9.98
CA ILE A 128 10.34 28.79 -10.13
C ILE A 128 11.65 28.41 -9.45
N ASP A 129 11.60 27.35 -8.67
CA ASP A 129 12.76 26.77 -8.00
C ASP A 129 13.49 25.85 -8.98
N ILE A 130 14.67 26.28 -9.44
CA ILE A 130 15.41 25.54 -10.45
C ILE A 130 16.05 24.29 -9.87
N ASP A 131 16.42 24.27 -8.59
CA ASP A 131 16.99 23.08 -7.95
C ASP A 131 15.96 21.94 -7.89
N LEU A 132 14.70 22.25 -7.61
CA LEU A 132 13.60 21.27 -7.69
C LEU A 132 13.35 20.79 -9.14
N VAL A 133 13.44 21.69 -10.12
CA VAL A 133 13.35 21.34 -11.55
C VAL A 133 14.49 20.41 -11.94
N ASP A 134 15.71 20.73 -11.54
CA ASP A 134 16.90 19.93 -11.82
C ASP A 134 16.86 18.55 -11.18
N ALA A 135 16.33 18.45 -9.96
CA ALA A 135 16.11 17.16 -9.31
C ALA A 135 15.11 16.28 -10.07
N GLN A 136 14.04 16.88 -10.63
CA GLN A 136 13.10 16.17 -11.48
C GLN A 136 13.71 15.79 -12.82
N GLN A 137 14.51 16.69 -13.44
CA GLN A 137 15.24 16.42 -14.68
C GLN A 137 16.22 15.27 -14.49
N ALA A 138 17.05 15.31 -13.43
CA ALA A 138 17.99 14.24 -13.09
C ALA A 138 17.28 12.88 -13.01
N ARG A 139 16.18 12.81 -12.22
CA ARG A 139 15.37 11.59 -12.13
C ARG A 139 14.88 11.15 -13.51
N ARG A 140 14.31 12.08 -14.29
CA ARG A 140 13.75 11.78 -15.61
C ARG A 140 14.82 11.27 -16.58
N VAL A 141 15.99 11.88 -16.56
CA VAL A 141 17.15 11.50 -17.39
C VAL A 141 17.66 10.11 -16.99
N LEU A 142 17.93 9.87 -15.71
CA LEU A 142 18.38 8.57 -15.20
C LEU A 142 17.41 7.44 -15.54
N ASP A 143 16.11 7.62 -15.21
CA ASP A 143 15.10 6.60 -15.48
C ASP A 143 14.91 6.39 -17.00
N ARG A 144 15.11 7.43 -17.80
CA ARG A 144 15.08 7.33 -19.27
C ARG A 144 16.25 6.53 -19.80
N ILE A 145 17.48 6.82 -19.36
CA ILE A 145 18.67 6.11 -19.81
C ILE A 145 18.56 4.62 -19.46
N VAL A 146 18.27 4.28 -18.21
CA VAL A 146 18.11 2.90 -17.75
C VAL A 146 17.01 2.18 -18.55
N GLY A 147 15.82 2.77 -18.61
CA GLY A 147 14.69 2.13 -19.28
C GLY A 147 14.87 1.97 -20.78
N TYR A 148 15.46 2.98 -21.45
CA TYR A 148 15.63 2.98 -22.90
C TYR A 148 16.78 2.07 -23.36
N LYS A 149 17.82 1.91 -22.54
CA LYS A 149 18.98 1.07 -22.87
C LYS A 149 18.75 -0.40 -22.48
N ILE A 150 18.23 -0.70 -21.30
CA ILE A 150 18.06 -2.09 -20.85
C ILE A 150 16.80 -2.75 -21.44
N SER A 151 15.68 -2.02 -21.61
CA SER A 151 14.44 -2.65 -22.10
C SER A 151 14.56 -3.28 -23.48
N PRO A 152 15.24 -2.69 -24.50
CA PRO A 152 15.47 -3.34 -25.79
C PRO A 152 16.27 -4.63 -25.68
N LEU A 153 17.26 -4.68 -24.77
CA LEU A 153 18.02 -5.91 -24.49
C LEU A 153 17.10 -7.03 -24.00
N LEU A 154 16.21 -6.73 -23.03
CA LEU A 154 15.19 -7.68 -22.57
C LEU A 154 14.25 -8.12 -23.71
N TRP A 155 13.94 -7.23 -24.67
CA TRP A 155 13.11 -7.59 -25.81
C TRP A 155 13.82 -8.54 -26.79
N ALA A 156 15.10 -8.33 -26.99
CA ALA A 156 15.91 -9.17 -27.88
C ALA A 156 16.18 -10.55 -27.29
N LYS A 157 16.46 -10.59 -25.98
CA LYS A 157 16.91 -11.81 -25.29
C LYS A 157 15.79 -12.60 -24.63
N VAL A 158 14.63 -11.99 -24.30
CA VAL A 158 13.51 -12.65 -23.62
C VAL A 158 12.22 -12.47 -24.41
N LYS A 159 11.56 -11.29 -24.31
CA LYS A 159 10.24 -11.04 -24.93
C LYS A 159 9.95 -9.55 -25.08
N ARG A 160 9.33 -9.17 -26.20
CA ARG A 160 8.85 -7.79 -26.41
C ARG A 160 7.87 -7.35 -25.33
N GLY A 161 7.96 -6.08 -24.93
CA GLY A 161 7.04 -5.45 -23.98
C GLY A 161 7.52 -5.49 -22.53
N LEU A 162 8.65 -6.15 -22.22
CA LEU A 162 9.31 -6.07 -20.92
C LEU A 162 9.95 -4.69 -20.71
N SER A 163 10.18 -4.30 -19.49
CA SER A 163 10.86 -3.04 -19.16
C SER A 163 11.71 -3.19 -17.91
N ALA A 164 12.85 -2.54 -17.89
CA ALA A 164 13.66 -2.34 -16.71
C ALA A 164 13.59 -0.88 -16.25
N GLY A 165 13.83 -0.65 -14.98
CA GLY A 165 13.92 0.69 -14.39
C GLY A 165 14.45 0.56 -12.97
N ARG A 166 15.21 1.54 -12.48
CA ARG A 166 15.90 1.48 -11.18
C ARG A 166 15.01 0.97 -10.06
N VAL A 167 14.00 1.73 -9.67
CA VAL A 167 13.12 1.40 -8.54
C VAL A 167 12.28 0.15 -8.80
N GLN A 168 11.79 -0.05 -10.05
CA GLN A 168 10.96 -1.22 -10.36
C GLN A 168 11.75 -2.53 -10.32
N SER A 169 13.03 -2.53 -10.75
CA SER A 169 13.85 -3.74 -10.75
C SER A 169 14.29 -4.13 -9.34
N VAL A 170 14.60 -3.16 -8.48
CA VAL A 170 14.86 -3.42 -7.06
C VAL A 170 13.61 -3.90 -6.34
N ALA A 171 12.45 -3.30 -6.60
CA ALA A 171 11.20 -3.78 -6.01
C ALA A 171 10.87 -5.22 -6.42
N LEU A 172 11.16 -5.61 -7.67
CA LEU A 172 11.03 -6.99 -8.13
C LEU A 172 12.01 -7.91 -7.41
N ARG A 173 13.29 -7.50 -7.30
CA ARG A 173 14.33 -8.27 -6.60
C ARG A 173 13.93 -8.56 -5.15
N ILE A 174 13.47 -7.56 -4.40
CA ILE A 174 13.02 -7.71 -3.01
C ILE A 174 11.93 -8.78 -2.90
N ILE A 175 11.01 -8.84 -3.86
CA ILE A 175 9.95 -9.85 -3.86
C ILE A 175 10.53 -11.23 -4.21
N CYS A 176 11.43 -11.33 -5.20
CA CYS A 176 12.08 -12.60 -5.58
C CYS A 176 12.92 -13.15 -4.42
N ASP A 177 13.74 -12.32 -3.79
CA ASP A 177 14.57 -12.72 -2.66
C ASP A 177 13.70 -13.24 -1.49
N ARG A 178 12.50 -12.67 -1.29
CA ARG A 178 11.51 -13.19 -0.33
C ARG A 178 10.92 -14.54 -0.74
N GLU A 179 10.64 -14.78 -2.01
CA GLU A 179 10.19 -16.09 -2.49
C GLU A 179 11.28 -17.12 -2.30
N ASP A 180 12.55 -16.77 -2.55
CA ASP A 180 13.70 -17.64 -2.31
C ASP A 180 13.82 -18.00 -0.82
N GLU A 181 13.64 -17.03 0.10
CA GLU A 181 13.59 -17.26 1.56
C GLU A 181 12.45 -18.22 1.94
N ILE A 182 11.26 -18.05 1.35
CA ILE A 182 10.10 -18.90 1.62
C ILE A 182 10.35 -20.32 1.12
N ASN A 183 10.87 -20.46 -0.08
CA ASN A 183 11.13 -21.76 -0.72
C ASN A 183 12.26 -22.54 -0.05
N ALA A 184 13.26 -21.84 0.49
CA ALA A 184 14.38 -22.42 1.22
C ALA A 184 14.05 -22.72 2.69
N PHE A 185 12.89 -22.29 3.18
CA PHE A 185 12.55 -22.40 4.59
C PHE A 185 12.26 -23.84 4.98
N ILE A 186 12.89 -24.29 6.06
CA ILE A 186 12.67 -25.60 6.66
C ILE A 186 11.93 -25.40 7.98
N PRO A 187 10.69 -25.90 8.12
CA PRO A 187 9.94 -25.81 9.36
C PRO A 187 10.64 -26.58 10.49
N GLU A 188 10.81 -25.94 11.64
CA GLU A 188 11.33 -26.55 12.86
C GLU A 188 10.18 -26.78 13.84
N GLU A 189 10.12 -27.99 14.41
CA GLU A 189 9.14 -28.36 15.43
C GLU A 189 9.45 -27.67 16.76
N TYR A 190 8.43 -27.16 17.41
CA TYR A 190 8.48 -26.73 18.79
C TYR A 190 7.14 -26.93 19.49
N TRP A 191 7.17 -27.00 20.80
CA TRP A 191 5.98 -27.22 21.61
C TRP A 191 5.73 -26.08 22.56
N SER A 192 4.46 -25.80 22.81
CA SER A 192 4.02 -24.93 23.90
C SER A 192 3.06 -25.66 24.83
N LEU A 193 3.09 -25.30 26.08
CA LEU A 193 2.18 -25.83 27.10
C LEU A 193 1.40 -24.69 27.71
N ASP A 194 0.08 -24.72 27.52
CA ASP A 194 -0.84 -23.82 28.19
C ASP A 194 -1.50 -24.58 29.37
N ALA A 195 -1.64 -23.90 30.51
CA ALA A 195 -2.39 -24.38 31.65
C ALA A 195 -3.67 -23.57 31.79
N THR A 196 -4.81 -24.23 31.82
CA THR A 196 -6.08 -23.62 32.20
C THR A 196 -6.16 -23.65 33.71
N VAL A 197 -6.21 -22.46 34.31
CA VAL A 197 -6.15 -22.29 35.77
C VAL A 197 -7.45 -21.67 36.25
N ASP A 198 -8.15 -22.36 37.13
CA ASP A 198 -9.29 -21.80 37.84
C ASP A 198 -8.78 -20.92 39.00
N VAL A 199 -9.38 -19.76 39.12
CA VAL A 199 -9.08 -18.76 40.12
C VAL A 199 -10.33 -18.50 40.95
N GLU A 200 -10.21 -18.70 42.26
CA GLU A 200 -11.35 -18.49 43.17
C GLU A 200 -11.95 -17.09 43.03
N GLY A 201 -13.26 -17.00 42.76
CA GLY A 201 -13.99 -15.75 42.59
C GLY A 201 -14.02 -15.22 41.14
N GLU A 202 -13.32 -15.84 40.21
CA GLU A 202 -13.40 -15.52 38.78
C GLU A 202 -14.45 -16.42 38.10
N LYS A 203 -15.16 -15.86 37.08
CA LYS A 203 -16.19 -16.61 36.35
C LYS A 203 -15.64 -17.48 35.24
N LYS A 204 -14.41 -17.28 34.83
CA LYS A 204 -13.76 -17.99 33.72
C LYS A 204 -12.33 -18.32 34.11
N PRO A 205 -11.87 -19.52 33.80
CA PRO A 205 -10.50 -19.89 34.02
C PRO A 205 -9.55 -19.02 33.17
N ILE A 206 -8.30 -18.91 33.60
CA ILE A 206 -7.26 -18.15 32.98
C ILE A 206 -6.29 -19.08 32.27
N THR A 207 -5.84 -18.73 31.08
CA THR A 207 -4.79 -19.47 30.40
C THR A 207 -3.42 -18.90 30.79
N ALA A 208 -2.62 -19.71 31.47
CA ALA A 208 -1.23 -19.42 31.78
C ALA A 208 -0.31 -20.24 30.86
N LYS A 209 0.73 -19.59 30.32
CA LYS A 209 1.69 -20.22 29.40
C LYS A 209 2.92 -20.67 30.17
N LEU A 210 3.45 -21.84 29.85
CA LEU A 210 4.73 -22.32 30.37
C LEU A 210 5.81 -21.30 30.05
N TYR A 211 6.49 -20.85 31.07
CA TYR A 211 7.60 -19.89 30.98
C TYR A 211 8.96 -20.58 31.04
N GLY A 212 9.12 -21.54 32.01
CA GLY A 212 10.38 -22.15 32.23
C GLY A 212 10.41 -23.13 33.44
N ARG A 213 11.61 -23.48 33.87
CA ARG A 213 11.85 -24.25 35.08
C ARG A 213 12.67 -23.41 36.07
N GLY A 214 12.12 -23.16 37.24
CA GLY A 214 12.69 -22.16 38.14
C GLY A 214 12.75 -20.78 37.46
N ASP A 215 13.92 -20.15 37.49
CA ASP A 215 14.13 -18.84 36.86
C ASP A 215 14.54 -18.91 35.38
N ASN A 216 14.82 -20.11 34.87
CA ASN A 216 15.30 -20.31 33.50
C ASN A 216 14.15 -20.52 32.51
N LYS A 217 14.18 -19.81 31.40
CA LYS A 217 13.29 -20.11 30.27
C LYS A 217 13.67 -21.44 29.65
N ILE A 218 12.67 -22.23 29.28
CA ILE A 218 12.87 -23.48 28.54
C ILE A 218 12.21 -23.40 27.17
N ALA A 219 12.82 -24.06 26.18
CA ALA A 219 12.23 -24.35 24.90
C ALA A 219 12.01 -25.87 24.84
N ILE A 220 10.87 -26.30 24.31
CA ILE A 220 10.53 -27.71 24.15
C ILE A 220 10.52 -28.00 22.66
N SER A 221 11.43 -28.85 22.21
CA SER A 221 11.67 -29.10 20.80
C SER A 221 11.08 -30.41 20.29
N SER A 222 10.61 -31.29 21.21
CA SER A 222 10.06 -32.59 20.82
C SER A 222 8.90 -33.01 21.71
N LYS A 223 8.17 -34.02 21.23
CA LYS A 223 7.09 -34.66 21.99
C LYS A 223 7.62 -35.33 23.26
N GLU A 224 8.76 -35.98 23.19
CA GLU A 224 9.37 -36.69 24.31
C GLU A 224 9.73 -35.72 25.45
N GLU A 225 10.24 -34.53 25.11
CA GLU A 225 10.48 -33.47 26.11
C GLU A 225 9.17 -32.96 26.71
N MET A 226 8.14 -32.77 25.90
CA MET A 226 6.81 -32.38 26.38
C MET A 226 6.21 -33.41 27.32
N ASP A 227 6.28 -34.71 26.96
CA ASP A 227 5.76 -35.80 27.79
C ASP A 227 6.48 -35.89 29.13
N LYS A 228 7.80 -35.63 29.18
CA LYS A 228 8.56 -35.52 30.45
C LYS A 228 8.03 -34.38 31.32
N VAL A 229 7.85 -33.19 30.73
CA VAL A 229 7.30 -32.05 31.45
C VAL A 229 5.92 -32.37 32.00
N LEU A 230 5.03 -32.95 31.21
CA LEU A 230 3.68 -33.32 31.65
C LEU A 230 3.71 -34.32 32.79
N ASN A 231 4.58 -35.34 32.73
CA ASN A 231 4.70 -36.32 33.81
C ASN A 231 5.25 -35.72 35.11
N GLU A 232 6.19 -34.77 35.05
CA GLU A 232 6.76 -34.10 36.21
C GLU A 232 5.78 -33.14 36.89
N ILE A 233 4.83 -32.56 36.16
CA ILE A 233 3.83 -31.60 36.69
C ILE A 233 2.48 -32.24 37.04
N ASN A 234 2.23 -33.46 36.56
CA ASN A 234 0.95 -34.16 36.79
C ASN A 234 0.66 -34.29 38.28
N GLY A 235 -0.52 -33.89 38.72
CA GLY A 235 -0.96 -33.93 40.11
C GLY A 235 -0.25 -32.94 41.05
N LYS A 236 0.58 -32.04 40.53
CA LYS A 236 1.22 -31.02 41.36
C LYS A 236 0.29 -29.83 41.61
N GLY A 237 0.31 -29.30 42.83
CA GLY A 237 -0.46 -28.10 43.17
C GLY A 237 0.09 -26.84 42.48
N CYS A 238 -0.83 -25.91 42.15
CA CYS A 238 -0.52 -24.62 41.57
C CYS A 238 -0.47 -23.54 42.68
N LYS A 239 0.57 -22.72 42.68
CA LYS A 239 0.71 -21.61 43.64
C LYS A 239 1.18 -20.35 42.94
N VAL A 240 0.78 -19.20 43.44
CA VAL A 240 1.33 -17.92 42.98
C VAL A 240 2.77 -17.83 43.48
N GLN A 241 3.72 -17.67 42.56
CA GLN A 241 5.13 -17.50 42.85
C GLN A 241 5.52 -16.03 42.94
N ASN A 242 5.00 -15.21 42.02
CA ASN A 242 5.34 -13.80 41.96
C ASN A 242 4.25 -12.99 41.22
N ILE A 243 4.00 -11.80 41.72
CA ILE A 243 3.08 -10.84 41.12
C ILE A 243 3.83 -9.54 40.87
N LYS A 244 4.01 -9.19 39.58
CA LYS A 244 4.64 -7.93 39.20
C LYS A 244 3.59 -6.98 38.62
N LYS A 245 3.36 -5.87 39.32
CA LYS A 245 2.52 -4.76 38.84
C LYS A 245 3.38 -3.75 38.09
N GLY A 246 2.84 -3.19 37.04
CA GLY A 246 3.49 -2.17 36.25
C GLY A 246 2.48 -1.27 35.55
N GLN A 247 2.99 -0.24 34.90
CA GLN A 247 2.17 0.63 34.05
C GLN A 247 2.73 0.59 32.63
N ARG A 248 1.84 0.57 31.65
CA ARG A 248 2.17 0.69 30.23
C ARG A 248 1.39 1.83 29.63
N SER A 249 2.07 2.67 28.88
CA SER A 249 1.41 3.69 28.05
C SER A 249 1.62 3.40 26.58
N ASN A 250 0.56 3.56 25.77
CA ASN A 250 0.67 3.56 24.32
C ASN A 250 0.67 5.00 23.84
N LYS A 251 1.67 5.36 23.04
CA LYS A 251 1.76 6.70 22.44
C LYS A 251 0.77 6.84 21.30
N ALA A 252 0.20 8.03 21.15
CA ALA A 252 -0.62 8.37 20.02
C ALA A 252 0.17 8.19 18.70
N PRO A 253 -0.47 7.62 17.67
CA PRO A 253 0.20 7.44 16.37
C PRO A 253 0.41 8.80 15.69
N LEU A 254 1.50 8.95 14.94
CA LEU A 254 1.74 10.15 14.13
C LEU A 254 0.68 10.30 13.03
N PRO A 255 0.43 11.53 12.53
CA PRO A 255 -0.42 11.74 11.37
C PRO A 255 0.14 11.02 10.14
N PHE A 256 -0.69 10.82 9.12
CA PHE A 256 -0.28 10.03 7.95
C PHE A 256 0.75 10.73 7.08
N THR A 257 1.76 9.95 6.67
CA THR A 257 2.53 10.14 5.44
C THR A 257 1.85 9.39 4.28
N THR A 258 2.33 9.56 3.05
CA THR A 258 1.84 8.77 1.89
C THR A 258 1.96 7.26 2.14
N SER A 259 3.11 6.80 2.61
CA SER A 259 3.38 5.39 2.89
C SER A 259 2.47 4.84 3.97
N THR A 260 2.39 5.51 5.12
CA THR A 260 1.55 5.03 6.24
C THR A 260 0.06 5.07 5.92
N LEU A 261 -0.41 6.03 5.10
CA LEU A 261 -1.78 6.04 4.60
C LEU A 261 -2.06 4.84 3.69
N GLN A 262 -1.15 4.53 2.77
CA GLN A 262 -1.27 3.39 1.87
C GLN A 262 -1.33 2.07 2.66
N GLN A 263 -0.46 1.90 3.65
CA GLN A 263 -0.41 0.73 4.51
C GLN A 263 -1.72 0.55 5.29
N GLU A 264 -2.16 1.59 5.99
CA GLU A 264 -3.35 1.50 6.84
C GLU A 264 -4.64 1.37 6.03
N ALA A 265 -4.77 2.07 4.89
CA ALA A 265 -5.91 1.92 3.99
C ALA A 265 -5.99 0.50 3.39
N SER A 266 -4.85 -0.14 3.09
CA SER A 266 -4.82 -1.53 2.66
C SER A 266 -5.28 -2.49 3.76
N LYS A 267 -4.86 -2.28 5.01
CA LYS A 267 -5.18 -3.13 6.16
C LYS A 267 -6.64 -2.95 6.64
N ALA A 268 -7.06 -1.70 6.84
CA ALA A 268 -8.36 -1.36 7.43
C ALA A 268 -9.50 -1.34 6.41
N LEU A 269 -9.23 -0.87 5.18
CA LEU A 269 -10.26 -0.64 4.17
C LEU A 269 -10.24 -1.67 3.03
N ASN A 270 -9.20 -2.50 2.93
CA ASN A 270 -8.92 -3.39 1.80
C ASN A 270 -8.78 -2.61 0.47
N PHE A 271 -8.18 -1.41 0.51
CA PHE A 271 -7.94 -0.63 -0.68
C PHE A 271 -6.58 -0.97 -1.28
N PRO A 272 -6.49 -1.31 -2.57
CA PRO A 272 -5.21 -1.30 -3.29
C PRO A 272 -4.55 0.09 -3.20
N ILE A 273 -3.22 0.12 -3.22
CA ILE A 273 -2.45 1.37 -3.11
C ILE A 273 -2.86 2.39 -4.18
N SER A 274 -3.01 1.93 -5.43
CA SER A 274 -3.46 2.78 -6.53
C SER A 274 -4.85 3.39 -6.32
N LYS A 275 -5.77 2.62 -5.72
CA LYS A 275 -7.11 3.11 -5.35
C LYS A 275 -7.03 4.15 -4.24
N THR A 276 -6.20 3.91 -3.22
CA THR A 276 -5.98 4.84 -2.11
C THR A 276 -5.49 6.19 -2.63
N MET A 277 -4.45 6.18 -3.49
CA MET A 277 -3.90 7.42 -4.05
C MET A 277 -4.90 8.15 -4.96
N ARG A 278 -5.66 7.44 -5.77
CA ARG A 278 -6.69 8.03 -6.63
C ARG A 278 -7.79 8.72 -5.83
N ILE A 279 -8.24 8.10 -4.73
CA ILE A 279 -9.27 8.69 -3.86
C ILE A 279 -8.69 9.87 -3.07
N ALA A 280 -7.47 9.74 -2.54
CA ALA A 280 -6.79 10.84 -1.86
C ALA A 280 -6.62 12.06 -2.78
N GLN A 281 -6.27 11.85 -4.07
CA GLN A 281 -6.21 12.92 -5.06
C GLN A 281 -7.56 13.64 -5.22
N GLN A 282 -8.67 12.91 -5.26
CA GLN A 282 -10.01 13.51 -5.34
C GLN A 282 -10.34 14.33 -4.10
N LEU A 283 -9.99 13.85 -2.90
CA LEU A 283 -10.23 14.55 -1.64
C LEU A 283 -9.38 15.84 -1.53
N TYR A 284 -8.16 15.81 -2.07
CA TYR A 284 -7.26 16.96 -2.13
C TYR A 284 -7.72 17.99 -3.14
N GLU A 285 -8.01 17.58 -4.39
CA GLU A 285 -8.38 18.50 -5.48
C GLU A 285 -9.74 19.18 -5.27
N GLY A 286 -10.63 18.52 -4.54
CA GLY A 286 -11.91 19.09 -4.10
C GLY A 286 -13.10 18.20 -4.36
N VAL A 287 -13.97 18.17 -3.39
CA VAL A 287 -15.28 17.50 -3.41
C VAL A 287 -16.36 18.53 -3.12
N ASP A 288 -17.56 18.32 -3.68
CA ASP A 288 -18.69 19.21 -3.44
C ASP A 288 -19.32 18.88 -2.07
N ILE A 289 -19.13 19.75 -1.10
CA ILE A 289 -19.73 19.63 0.25
C ILE A 289 -21.00 20.49 0.31
N LYS A 290 -22.11 19.87 0.70
CA LYS A 290 -23.41 20.55 0.84
C LYS A 290 -23.28 21.79 1.74
N GLY A 291 -23.70 22.95 1.24
CA GLY A 291 -23.60 24.23 1.94
C GLY A 291 -22.22 24.91 1.90
N GLN A 292 -21.15 24.22 1.51
CA GLN A 292 -19.79 24.78 1.43
C GLN A 292 -19.26 24.90 0.00
N GLY A 293 -19.88 24.17 -0.95
CA GLY A 293 -19.43 24.08 -2.33
C GLY A 293 -18.22 23.16 -2.52
N THR A 294 -17.48 23.32 -3.62
CA THR A 294 -16.31 22.47 -3.92
C THR A 294 -15.10 22.96 -3.11
N VAL A 295 -14.50 22.07 -2.32
CA VAL A 295 -13.34 22.38 -1.46
C VAL A 295 -12.47 21.14 -1.31
N GLY A 296 -11.14 21.33 -1.23
CA GLY A 296 -10.20 20.26 -0.82
C GLY A 296 -10.37 19.98 0.67
N ILE A 297 -10.58 18.73 1.02
CA ILE A 297 -10.86 18.34 2.41
C ILE A 297 -9.69 17.64 3.09
N ILE A 298 -8.61 17.36 2.36
CA ILE A 298 -7.34 16.92 2.92
C ILE A 298 -6.19 17.76 2.37
N THR A 299 -5.06 17.74 3.08
CA THR A 299 -3.80 18.33 2.64
C THR A 299 -3.18 17.52 1.50
N TYR A 300 -2.10 18.03 0.92
CA TYR A 300 -1.36 17.39 -0.16
C TYR A 300 -0.95 15.96 0.20
N LEU A 301 -1.23 15.04 -0.72
CA LEU A 301 -1.18 13.59 -0.44
C LEU A 301 0.17 12.92 -0.69
N ARG A 302 1.12 13.60 -1.37
CA ARG A 302 2.45 13.05 -1.63
C ARG A 302 3.45 13.71 -0.68
N THR A 303 3.57 13.13 0.51
CA THR A 303 4.42 13.65 1.57
C THR A 303 5.01 12.52 2.42
N ASP A 304 6.21 12.69 2.86
CA ASP A 304 6.90 11.91 3.89
C ASP A 304 6.95 12.66 5.24
N SER A 305 6.46 13.89 5.27
CA SER A 305 6.42 14.73 6.46
C SER A 305 5.27 14.34 7.39
N VAL A 306 5.54 14.43 8.68
CA VAL A 306 4.56 14.32 9.78
C VAL A 306 4.29 15.68 10.44
N ARG A 307 4.84 16.76 9.87
CA ARG A 307 4.65 18.13 10.34
C ARG A 307 3.20 18.56 10.20
N VAL A 308 2.74 19.36 11.11
CA VAL A 308 1.41 19.99 11.11
C VAL A 308 1.61 21.49 11.27
N SER A 309 0.87 22.31 10.53
CA SER A 309 0.93 23.76 10.68
C SER A 309 0.38 24.21 12.02
N ASP A 310 0.87 25.35 12.50
CA ASP A 310 0.45 25.92 13.79
C ASP A 310 -1.05 26.21 13.82
N GLU A 311 -1.63 26.63 12.69
CA GLU A 311 -3.08 26.86 12.56
C GLU A 311 -3.87 25.56 12.74
N ALA A 312 -3.46 24.48 12.08
CA ALA A 312 -4.12 23.18 12.20
C ALA A 312 -3.92 22.57 13.59
N GLU A 313 -2.76 22.81 14.23
CA GLU A 313 -2.49 22.40 15.60
C GLU A 313 -3.43 23.10 16.59
N ALA A 314 -3.62 24.42 16.43
CA ALA A 314 -4.53 25.19 17.26
C ALA A 314 -5.99 24.77 17.10
N MET A 315 -6.45 24.56 15.84
CA MET A 315 -7.79 24.05 15.57
C MET A 315 -8.02 22.65 16.16
N ALA A 316 -7.01 21.77 16.09
CA ALA A 316 -7.13 20.43 16.64
C ALA A 316 -7.22 20.44 18.18
N LYS A 317 -6.45 21.30 18.85
CA LYS A 317 -6.53 21.48 20.30
C LYS A 317 -7.91 21.99 20.74
N ASP A 318 -8.43 23.01 20.07
CA ASP A 318 -9.77 23.55 20.37
C ASP A 318 -10.85 22.48 20.15
N PHE A 319 -10.79 21.75 19.04
CA PHE A 319 -11.74 20.68 18.74
C PHE A 319 -11.70 19.57 19.79
N ILE A 320 -10.50 19.08 20.16
CA ILE A 320 -10.32 17.99 21.13
C ILE A 320 -10.84 18.45 22.51
N SER A 321 -10.46 19.64 22.95
CA SER A 321 -10.94 20.22 24.22
C SER A 321 -12.48 20.26 24.29
N LYS A 322 -13.13 20.74 23.23
CA LYS A 322 -14.59 20.84 23.17
C LYS A 322 -15.31 19.50 23.06
N SER A 323 -14.75 18.56 22.29
CA SER A 323 -15.43 17.30 21.94
C SER A 323 -15.13 16.16 22.92
N TYR A 324 -13.94 16.14 23.52
CA TYR A 324 -13.47 15.05 24.39
C TYR A 324 -13.08 15.53 25.78
N GLY A 325 -12.77 16.81 25.94
CA GLY A 325 -12.31 17.42 27.20
C GLY A 325 -10.79 17.57 27.29
N ASP A 326 -10.34 18.50 28.12
CA ASP A 326 -8.92 18.91 28.21
C ASP A 326 -7.96 17.78 28.60
N LYS A 327 -8.41 16.80 29.36
CA LYS A 327 -7.59 15.63 29.73
C LYS A 327 -7.14 14.78 28.53
N TYR A 328 -7.82 14.93 27.39
CA TYR A 328 -7.45 14.23 26.16
C TYR A 328 -6.44 14.99 25.29
N LEU A 329 -6.08 16.20 25.65
CA LEU A 329 -5.05 16.94 24.93
C LEU A 329 -3.67 16.32 25.09
N SER A 330 -2.92 16.22 24.00
CA SER A 330 -1.52 15.79 24.06
C SER A 330 -0.69 16.82 24.83
N THR A 331 0.17 16.34 25.74
CA THR A 331 1.11 17.17 26.51
C THR A 331 2.36 17.58 25.70
N GLY A 332 2.37 17.34 24.37
CA GLY A 332 3.45 17.80 23.50
C GLY A 332 4.67 16.86 23.39
N GLU A 333 4.69 15.72 24.09
CA GLU A 333 5.82 14.76 24.05
C GLU A 333 5.97 14.01 22.71
N GLY A 334 5.02 14.17 21.75
CA GLY A 334 5.01 13.46 20.46
C GLY A 334 5.57 14.25 19.27
N THR A 335 5.80 15.54 19.41
CA THR A 335 6.32 16.38 18.32
C THR A 335 7.84 16.57 18.43
N LYS A 336 8.62 15.47 18.35
CA LYS A 336 10.03 15.65 18.06
C LYS A 336 10.15 16.26 16.68
N LYS A 337 10.85 17.41 16.61
CA LYS A 337 11.29 18.02 15.35
C LYS A 337 11.80 16.90 14.43
N SER A 338 11.21 16.78 13.26
CA SER A 338 11.62 15.82 12.25
C SER A 338 13.12 15.90 12.00
N SER A 339 13.71 14.76 11.68
CA SER A 339 15.11 14.67 11.27
C SER A 339 15.41 15.65 10.12
N LYS A 340 16.63 16.16 10.07
CA LYS A 340 17.14 17.22 9.18
C LYS A 340 16.99 17.00 7.65
N ASN A 341 16.33 15.92 7.20
CA ASN A 341 16.28 15.51 5.78
C ASN A 341 14.89 15.59 5.15
N ILE A 342 13.96 16.35 5.72
CA ILE A 342 12.60 16.49 5.19
C ILE A 342 12.55 17.78 4.39
N GLN A 343 11.97 17.72 3.19
CA GLN A 343 11.53 18.91 2.47
C GLN A 343 10.58 19.69 3.41
N ASP A 344 11.12 20.70 4.08
CA ASP A 344 10.44 21.47 5.15
C ASP A 344 9.13 22.16 4.72
N ALA A 345 8.82 22.12 3.42
CA ALA A 345 7.63 22.73 2.84
C ALA A 345 6.35 21.88 2.96
N HIS A 346 6.47 20.56 3.16
CA HIS A 346 5.30 19.67 3.19
C HIS A 346 4.76 19.46 4.59
N GLU A 347 3.44 19.25 4.66
CA GLU A 347 2.74 18.82 5.86
C GLU A 347 2.32 17.36 5.77
N ALA A 348 1.95 16.77 6.91
CA ALA A 348 1.29 15.47 6.98
C ALA A 348 -0.05 15.48 6.24
N ILE A 349 -0.52 14.30 5.85
CA ILE A 349 -1.88 14.13 5.30
C ILE A 349 -2.87 14.24 6.45
N ARG A 350 -3.65 15.30 6.43
CA ARG A 350 -4.64 15.65 7.46
C ARG A 350 -5.90 16.24 6.84
N PRO A 351 -7.03 16.31 7.56
CA PRO A 351 -8.17 17.12 7.14
C PRO A 351 -7.75 18.60 7.07
N THR A 352 -8.25 19.34 6.07
CA THR A 352 -8.03 20.79 5.95
C THR A 352 -8.76 21.56 7.05
N ASP A 353 -9.81 20.95 7.60
CA ASP A 353 -10.59 21.49 8.72
C ASP A 353 -11.09 20.31 9.56
N ILE A 354 -10.62 20.20 10.80
CA ILE A 354 -10.98 19.10 11.71
C ILE A 354 -12.47 19.17 12.10
N ASN A 355 -13.09 20.35 12.03
CA ASN A 355 -14.51 20.51 12.34
C ASN A 355 -15.44 19.90 11.27
N ARG A 356 -14.91 19.51 10.09
CA ARG A 356 -15.64 18.70 9.13
C ARG A 356 -15.68 17.25 9.58
N VAL A 357 -16.47 16.99 10.60
CA VAL A 357 -16.63 15.62 11.14
C VAL A 357 -17.16 14.69 10.05
N PRO A 358 -16.56 13.51 9.85
CA PRO A 358 -16.94 12.60 8.75
C PRO A 358 -18.44 12.28 8.70
N SER A 359 -19.11 12.10 9.84
CA SER A 359 -20.54 11.80 9.91
C SER A 359 -21.41 12.92 9.30
N GLU A 360 -21.01 14.18 9.42
CA GLU A 360 -21.77 15.34 8.95
C GLU A 360 -21.68 15.55 7.44
N ILE A 361 -20.57 15.16 6.83
CA ILE A 361 -20.35 15.29 5.38
C ILE A 361 -20.54 14.00 4.60
N LYS A 362 -21.01 12.93 5.24
CA LYS A 362 -21.16 11.59 4.66
C LYS A 362 -21.97 11.58 3.37
N GLU A 363 -23.07 12.33 3.34
CA GLU A 363 -23.97 12.43 2.16
C GLU A 363 -23.31 13.11 0.95
N SER A 364 -22.28 13.93 1.17
CA SER A 364 -21.54 14.63 0.13
C SER A 364 -20.44 13.76 -0.50
N LEU A 365 -20.12 12.61 0.08
CA LEU A 365 -19.02 11.75 -0.30
C LEU A 365 -19.50 10.41 -0.84
N SER A 366 -18.80 9.90 -1.84
CA SER A 366 -18.98 8.49 -2.20
C SER A 366 -18.54 7.59 -1.03
N ARG A 367 -19.02 6.33 -1.02
CA ARG A 367 -18.67 5.35 0.02
C ARG A 367 -17.16 5.23 0.24
N ASP A 368 -16.37 5.19 -0.82
CA ASP A 368 -14.93 5.04 -0.74
C ASP A 368 -14.24 6.32 -0.26
N GLN A 369 -14.70 7.49 -0.74
CA GLN A 369 -14.22 8.80 -0.26
C GLN A 369 -14.51 8.97 1.23
N PHE A 370 -15.71 8.64 1.67
CA PHE A 370 -16.08 8.70 3.08
C PHE A 370 -15.17 7.84 3.95
N ARG A 371 -14.94 6.57 3.56
CA ARG A 371 -14.10 5.64 4.33
C ARG A 371 -12.66 6.12 4.44
N LEU A 372 -12.08 6.62 3.34
CA LEU A 372 -10.71 7.13 3.35
C LEU A 372 -10.60 8.44 4.15
N TYR A 373 -11.54 9.37 3.97
CA TYR A 373 -11.58 10.61 4.74
C TYR A 373 -11.73 10.34 6.24
N GLN A 374 -12.64 9.43 6.63
CA GLN A 374 -12.83 9.03 8.02
C GLN A 374 -11.55 8.45 8.63
N LEU A 375 -10.80 7.65 7.88
CA LEU A 375 -9.53 7.09 8.32
C LEU A 375 -8.49 8.20 8.58
N ILE A 376 -8.36 9.15 7.64
CA ILE A 376 -7.44 10.29 7.74
C ILE A 376 -7.83 11.19 8.93
N TRP A 377 -9.11 11.50 9.05
CA TRP A 377 -9.64 12.36 10.10
C TRP A 377 -9.41 11.76 11.49
N LYS A 378 -9.77 10.49 11.68
CA LYS A 378 -9.58 9.78 12.96
C LYS A 378 -8.10 9.70 13.36
N ARG A 379 -7.23 9.38 12.40
CA ARG A 379 -5.79 9.30 12.64
C ARG A 379 -5.20 10.66 13.04
N PHE A 380 -5.59 11.72 12.35
CA PHE A 380 -5.15 13.08 12.66
C PHE A 380 -5.63 13.50 14.05
N THR A 381 -6.91 13.32 14.36
CA THR A 381 -7.48 13.62 15.69
C THR A 381 -6.71 12.89 16.79
N ALA A 382 -6.56 11.57 16.65
CA ALA A 382 -5.82 10.73 17.60
C ALA A 382 -4.36 11.19 17.78
N SER A 383 -3.70 11.62 16.70
CA SER A 383 -2.31 12.07 16.75
C SER A 383 -2.09 13.33 17.60
N ARG A 384 -3.14 14.05 17.94
CA ARG A 384 -3.13 15.26 18.79
C ARG A 384 -3.70 15.00 20.18
N MET A 385 -4.08 13.73 20.48
CA MET A 385 -4.62 13.32 21.76
C MET A 385 -3.54 12.74 22.69
N ALA A 386 -3.88 12.68 23.98
CA ALA A 386 -3.04 12.11 25.00
C ALA A 386 -2.82 10.60 24.80
N LYS A 387 -1.73 10.08 25.32
CA LYS A 387 -1.43 8.63 25.37
C LYS A 387 -2.52 7.88 26.12
N SER A 388 -2.75 6.60 25.75
CA SER A 388 -3.53 5.69 26.58
C SER A 388 -2.67 5.08 27.69
N GLU A 389 -3.28 4.76 28.81
CA GLU A 389 -2.58 4.26 30.00
C GLU A 389 -3.24 2.98 30.49
N TYR A 390 -2.41 1.99 30.79
CA TYR A 390 -2.80 0.68 31.27
C TYR A 390 -2.04 0.31 32.53
N GLU A 391 -2.76 -0.25 33.49
CA GLU A 391 -2.16 -1.03 34.56
C GLU A 391 -1.93 -2.45 34.06
N THR A 392 -0.72 -2.97 34.20
CA THR A 392 -0.38 -4.33 33.80
C THR A 392 -0.02 -5.15 35.04
N THR A 393 -0.50 -6.38 35.10
CA THR A 393 -0.13 -7.33 36.15
C THR A 393 0.40 -8.59 35.48
N THR A 394 1.65 -8.93 35.71
CA THR A 394 2.24 -10.20 35.29
C THR A 394 2.31 -11.11 36.48
N VAL A 395 1.72 -12.28 36.34
CA VAL A 395 1.67 -13.30 37.42
C VAL A 395 2.49 -14.49 36.95
N LYS A 396 3.37 -14.95 37.84
CA LYS A 396 4.07 -16.22 37.71
C LYS A 396 3.46 -17.22 38.68
N LEU A 397 3.17 -18.40 38.16
CA LEU A 397 2.61 -19.53 38.89
C LEU A 397 3.63 -20.65 38.92
N SER A 398 3.81 -21.31 40.06
CA SER A 398 4.62 -22.53 40.16
C SER A 398 3.70 -23.77 40.13
N VAL A 399 4.02 -24.74 39.28
CA VAL A 399 3.44 -26.08 39.26
C VAL A 399 4.59 -27.08 39.36
N GLY A 400 4.87 -27.58 40.55
CA GLY A 400 6.14 -28.27 40.84
C GLY A 400 7.32 -27.32 40.65
N ASP A 401 8.32 -27.76 39.88
CA ASP A 401 9.51 -26.96 39.51
C ASP A 401 9.29 -26.04 38.34
N TYR A 402 8.13 -26.14 37.63
CA TYR A 402 7.83 -25.39 36.42
C TYR A 402 7.08 -24.12 36.72
N VAL A 403 7.39 -23.10 35.96
CA VAL A 403 6.82 -21.76 36.09
C VAL A 403 5.92 -21.49 34.87
N PHE A 404 4.68 -21.16 35.13
CA PHE A 404 3.74 -20.64 34.14
C PHE A 404 3.58 -19.14 34.35
N SER A 405 3.25 -18.42 33.28
CA SER A 405 2.98 -16.99 33.37
C SER A 405 1.78 -16.57 32.55
N PHE A 406 1.08 -15.59 33.07
CA PHE A 406 0.08 -14.84 32.31
C PHE A 406 0.15 -13.36 32.64
N ALA A 407 -0.36 -12.55 31.76
CA ALA A 407 -0.42 -11.10 31.98
C ALA A 407 -1.87 -10.63 31.82
N THR A 408 -2.25 -9.69 32.69
CA THR A 408 -3.53 -8.98 32.61
C THR A 408 -3.29 -7.51 32.35
N SER A 409 -4.25 -6.83 31.76
CA SER A 409 -4.13 -5.41 31.47
C SER A 409 -5.48 -4.73 31.71
N ARG A 410 -5.48 -3.74 32.59
CA ARG A 410 -6.64 -2.92 32.90
C ARG A 410 -6.44 -1.52 32.31
N LEU A 411 -7.39 -1.06 31.51
CA LEU A 411 -7.37 0.29 30.98
C LEU A 411 -7.63 1.29 32.12
N LEU A 412 -6.69 2.22 32.31
CA LEU A 412 -6.80 3.34 33.25
C LEU A 412 -7.32 4.59 32.56
N PHE A 413 -6.75 4.87 31.38
CA PHE A 413 -7.15 6.00 30.55
C PHE A 413 -7.05 5.63 29.08
N ASP A 414 -8.13 5.83 28.33
CA ASP A 414 -8.23 5.44 26.92
C ASP A 414 -7.49 6.39 25.98
N GLY A 415 -7.30 7.65 26.35
CA GLY A 415 -6.54 8.62 25.58
C GLY A 415 -6.96 8.64 24.08
N PHE A 416 -5.99 8.55 23.19
CA PHE A 416 -6.24 8.57 21.73
C PHE A 416 -7.03 7.36 21.22
N GLU A 417 -7.05 6.23 21.94
CA GLU A 417 -7.75 5.01 21.52
C GLU A 417 -9.28 5.21 21.47
N LEU A 418 -9.79 6.22 22.18
CA LEU A 418 -11.19 6.64 22.07
C LEU A 418 -11.56 7.07 20.64
N ALA A 419 -10.64 7.74 19.94
CA ALA A 419 -10.88 8.25 18.60
C ALA A 419 -10.41 7.29 17.49
N TYR A 420 -9.35 6.52 17.74
CA TYR A 420 -8.70 5.71 16.71
C TYR A 420 -7.96 4.50 17.27
N THR A 421 -8.17 3.37 16.61
CA THR A 421 -7.37 2.15 16.81
C THR A 421 -6.88 1.69 15.44
N ALA A 422 -5.57 1.45 15.32
CA ALA A 422 -4.97 0.95 14.08
C ALA A 422 -5.48 -0.47 13.75
N ALA A 423 -5.50 -0.83 12.46
CA ALA A 423 -6.05 -2.11 12.02
C ALA A 423 -5.33 -3.33 12.64
N ASP A 424 -4.03 -3.23 12.85
CA ASP A 424 -3.24 -4.31 13.47
C ASP A 424 -3.54 -4.41 14.98
N ASP A 425 -3.74 -3.29 15.67
CA ASP A 425 -4.07 -3.27 17.09
C ASP A 425 -5.50 -3.76 17.36
N ALA A 426 -6.43 -3.47 16.45
CA ALA A 426 -7.80 -3.94 16.54
C ALA A 426 -7.95 -5.47 16.45
N LYS A 427 -6.92 -6.17 15.93
CA LYS A 427 -6.89 -7.63 15.81
C LYS A 427 -6.22 -8.34 16.99
N LYS A 428 -5.53 -7.59 17.85
CA LYS A 428 -4.88 -8.17 19.03
C LYS A 428 -5.92 -8.70 19.99
N GLU A 429 -5.67 -9.89 20.50
CA GLU A 429 -6.49 -10.45 21.59
C GLU A 429 -6.40 -9.54 22.82
N LYS A 430 -7.57 -9.25 23.38
CA LYS A 430 -7.63 -8.48 24.63
C LYS A 430 -7.16 -9.39 25.77
N GLN A 431 -6.21 -8.89 26.53
CA GLN A 431 -5.75 -9.58 27.73
C GLN A 431 -6.91 -9.73 28.72
N PRO A 432 -6.99 -10.85 29.45
CA PRO A 432 -8.01 -11.04 30.48
C PRO A 432 -7.92 -9.92 31.53
N VAL A 433 -9.06 -9.54 32.06
CA VAL A 433 -9.14 -8.58 33.18
C VAL A 433 -9.63 -9.36 34.38
N LEU A 434 -8.80 -9.45 35.41
CA LEU A 434 -9.18 -10.03 36.70
C LEU A 434 -10.13 -9.09 37.45
N LYS A 435 -11.18 -9.63 38.03
CA LYS A 435 -12.08 -8.87 38.90
C LYS A 435 -11.46 -8.60 40.25
N ASN A 436 -10.81 -9.62 40.80
CA ASN A 436 -10.15 -9.57 42.08
C ASN A 436 -8.62 -9.59 41.88
N PRO A 437 -7.84 -8.76 42.58
CA PRO A 437 -6.40 -8.84 42.53
C PRO A 437 -5.95 -10.16 43.17
N LEU A 438 -5.09 -10.91 42.48
CA LEU A 438 -4.42 -12.08 43.03
C LEU A 438 -3.47 -11.68 44.12
N THR A 439 -3.33 -12.56 45.13
CA THR A 439 -2.32 -12.50 46.20
C THR A 439 -1.52 -13.79 46.19
N GLU A 440 -0.44 -13.85 46.97
CA GLU A 440 0.35 -15.09 47.11
C GLU A 440 -0.46 -16.21 47.80
N GLU A 441 -1.52 -15.87 48.54
CA GLU A 441 -2.42 -16.80 49.20
C GLU A 441 -3.61 -17.24 48.34
N SER A 442 -3.73 -16.73 47.11
CA SER A 442 -4.83 -17.06 46.24
C SER A 442 -4.89 -18.56 45.89
N LEU A 443 -6.04 -19.17 46.07
CA LEU A 443 -6.27 -20.59 45.75
C LEU A 443 -6.41 -20.71 44.25
N LEU A 444 -5.58 -21.55 43.63
CA LEU A 444 -5.52 -21.80 42.22
C LEU A 444 -5.55 -23.30 41.94
N THR A 445 -6.36 -23.69 40.99
CA THR A 445 -6.43 -25.08 40.56
C THR A 445 -6.16 -25.18 39.08
N VAL A 446 -5.21 -26.03 38.68
CA VAL A 446 -5.01 -26.38 37.27
C VAL A 446 -6.12 -27.34 36.85
N GLU A 447 -7.01 -26.87 35.98
CA GLU A 447 -8.07 -27.68 35.44
C GLU A 447 -7.59 -28.58 34.32
N GLU A 448 -6.78 -28.03 33.44
CA GLU A 448 -6.33 -28.71 32.22
C GLU A 448 -4.94 -28.22 31.79
N LEU A 449 -4.14 -29.17 31.29
CA LEU A 449 -2.86 -28.91 30.64
C LEU A 449 -3.00 -29.16 29.14
N LEU A 450 -2.71 -28.15 28.34
CA LEU A 450 -2.92 -28.17 26.88
C LEU A 450 -1.59 -28.11 26.14
N PRO A 451 -0.96 -29.26 25.89
CA PRO A 451 0.23 -29.32 25.03
C PRO A 451 -0.16 -29.05 23.59
N LYS A 452 0.59 -28.21 22.90
CA LYS A 452 0.36 -27.86 21.49
C LYS A 452 1.65 -27.99 20.72
N GLN A 453 1.61 -28.78 19.65
CA GLN A 453 2.68 -28.88 18.66
C GLN A 453 2.58 -27.68 17.71
N HIS A 454 3.72 -27.11 17.37
CA HIS A 454 3.86 -26.02 16.43
C HIS A 454 5.03 -26.30 15.50
N PHE A 455 5.00 -25.67 14.37
CA PHE A 455 6.13 -25.59 13.45
C PHE A 455 6.40 -24.11 13.17
N THR A 456 7.68 -23.76 13.10
CA THR A 456 8.05 -22.43 12.65
C THR A 456 7.48 -22.19 11.24
N GLN A 457 7.07 -20.96 10.96
CA GLN A 457 6.46 -20.60 9.69
C GLN A 457 7.45 -19.79 8.84
N PRO A 458 7.43 -19.96 7.52
CA PRO A 458 8.24 -19.13 6.64
C PRO A 458 7.84 -17.65 6.79
N PRO A 459 8.71 -16.73 6.37
CA PRO A 459 8.32 -15.32 6.29
C PRO A 459 7.11 -15.17 5.36
N ALA A 460 6.23 -14.24 5.67
CA ALA A 460 5.03 -14.02 4.86
C ALA A 460 5.39 -13.41 3.49
N HIS A 461 4.66 -13.80 2.45
CA HIS A 461 4.71 -13.13 1.16
C HIS A 461 4.47 -11.62 1.31
N TYR A 462 5.09 -10.86 0.44
CA TYR A 462 4.79 -9.43 0.40
C TYR A 462 3.35 -9.16 -0.01
N THR A 463 2.76 -8.16 0.64
CA THR A 463 1.54 -7.47 0.16
C THR A 463 1.96 -6.13 -0.42
N GLU A 464 1.09 -5.46 -1.18
CA GLU A 464 1.37 -4.08 -1.63
C GLU A 464 1.77 -3.18 -0.44
N ALA A 465 1.10 -3.33 0.71
CA ALA A 465 1.36 -2.53 1.90
C ALA A 465 2.71 -2.83 2.56
N SER A 466 3.07 -4.10 2.72
CA SER A 466 4.36 -4.47 3.30
C SER A 466 5.52 -4.14 2.37
N LEU A 467 5.32 -4.25 1.05
CA LEU A 467 6.33 -3.83 0.08
C LEU A 467 6.60 -2.32 0.15
N VAL A 468 5.55 -1.49 0.24
CA VAL A 468 5.73 -0.03 0.42
C VAL A 468 6.48 0.27 1.71
N LYS A 469 6.16 -0.43 2.79
CA LYS A 469 6.85 -0.28 4.07
C LYS A 469 8.34 -0.60 3.93
N THR A 470 8.67 -1.73 3.32
CA THR A 470 10.08 -2.14 3.08
C THR A 470 10.81 -1.14 2.19
N LEU A 471 10.20 -0.69 1.09
CA LEU A 471 10.80 0.33 0.22
C LEU A 471 11.08 1.63 0.96
N GLU A 472 10.15 2.09 1.82
CA GLU A 472 10.34 3.28 2.65
C GLU A 472 11.47 3.09 3.66
N GLU A 473 11.51 1.95 4.38
CA GLU A 473 12.54 1.62 5.37
C GLU A 473 13.94 1.53 4.74
N LEU A 474 14.04 1.04 3.52
CA LEU A 474 15.28 0.97 2.75
C LEU A 474 15.65 2.32 2.06
N GLY A 475 14.77 3.32 2.10
CA GLY A 475 14.97 4.59 1.42
C GLY A 475 14.81 4.53 -0.11
N ILE A 476 14.20 3.48 -0.64
CA ILE A 476 14.02 3.20 -2.06
C ILE A 476 12.70 3.78 -2.56
N GLY A 477 12.78 4.68 -3.54
CA GLY A 477 11.61 5.41 -4.03
C GLY A 477 11.22 6.58 -3.12
N ARG A 478 10.12 7.23 -3.47
CA ARG A 478 9.57 8.40 -2.76
C ARG A 478 8.03 8.34 -2.84
N PRO A 479 7.30 9.18 -2.11
CA PRO A 479 5.83 9.23 -2.13
C PRO A 479 5.18 9.21 -3.51
N SER A 480 5.84 9.82 -4.50
CA SER A 480 5.36 9.85 -5.89
C SER A 480 5.57 8.53 -6.65
N THR A 481 6.48 7.65 -6.23
CA THR A 481 6.92 6.46 -6.99
C THR A 481 6.41 5.13 -6.47
N TYR A 482 6.02 5.00 -5.20
CA TYR A 482 5.57 3.72 -4.62
C TYR A 482 4.43 3.08 -5.43
N SER A 483 3.33 3.80 -5.60
CA SER A 483 2.16 3.30 -6.33
C SER A 483 2.44 3.03 -7.83
N PRO A 484 3.11 3.91 -8.58
CA PRO A 484 3.50 3.65 -9.96
C PRO A 484 4.42 2.43 -10.12
N THR A 485 5.40 2.23 -9.22
CA THR A 485 6.32 1.09 -9.26
C THR A 485 5.56 -0.23 -9.15
N ILE A 486 4.73 -0.39 -8.11
CA ILE A 486 3.96 -1.61 -7.90
C ILE A 486 2.97 -1.83 -9.04
N SER A 487 2.31 -0.79 -9.51
CA SER A 487 1.40 -0.88 -10.67
C SER A 487 2.13 -1.32 -11.93
N THR A 488 3.38 -0.89 -12.12
CA THR A 488 4.19 -1.25 -13.29
C THR A 488 4.59 -2.71 -13.26
N ILE A 489 5.14 -3.22 -12.15
CA ILE A 489 5.58 -4.62 -12.07
C ILE A 489 4.39 -5.59 -12.15
N LEU A 490 3.21 -5.22 -11.66
CA LEU A 490 1.95 -5.93 -11.88
C LEU A 490 1.50 -5.88 -13.36
N ALA A 491 1.54 -4.70 -13.99
CA ALA A 491 1.13 -4.54 -15.39
C ALA A 491 2.09 -5.26 -16.35
N ARG A 492 3.38 -5.34 -16.02
CA ARG A 492 4.40 -6.11 -16.76
C ARG A 492 4.31 -7.60 -16.48
N ARG A 493 3.52 -8.01 -15.50
CA ARG A 493 3.35 -9.40 -15.07
C ARG A 493 4.65 -10.05 -14.55
N TYR A 494 5.50 -9.26 -13.95
CA TYR A 494 6.64 -9.77 -13.21
C TYR A 494 6.19 -10.42 -11.91
N ILE A 495 5.08 -9.92 -11.38
CA ILE A 495 4.38 -10.47 -10.23
C ILE A 495 2.89 -10.60 -10.51
N THR A 496 2.24 -11.50 -9.80
CA THR A 496 0.79 -11.62 -9.71
C THR A 496 0.31 -11.27 -8.32
N LYS A 497 -0.98 -11.00 -8.19
CA LYS A 497 -1.61 -10.73 -6.91
C LYS A 497 -2.75 -11.70 -6.68
N GLU A 498 -2.62 -12.52 -5.65
CA GLU A 498 -3.68 -13.43 -5.19
C GLU A 498 -4.14 -13.00 -3.81
N SER A 499 -5.43 -12.74 -3.69
CA SER A 499 -5.99 -12.08 -2.49
C SER A 499 -5.28 -10.78 -2.14
N LYS A 500 -4.33 -10.79 -1.23
CA LYS A 500 -3.50 -9.64 -0.83
C LYS A 500 -2.02 -9.86 -1.11
N ASN A 501 -1.60 -11.11 -1.29
CA ASN A 501 -0.21 -11.50 -1.46
C ASN A 501 0.26 -11.28 -2.89
N LEU A 502 1.53 -10.95 -3.01
CA LEU A 502 2.25 -10.80 -4.27
C LEU A 502 3.11 -12.05 -4.46
N TYR A 503 3.04 -12.63 -5.65
CA TYR A 503 3.81 -13.80 -6.06
C TYR A 503 4.63 -13.48 -7.29
N VAL A 504 5.83 -13.99 -7.37
CA VAL A 504 6.69 -13.85 -8.55
C VAL A 504 6.14 -14.76 -9.66
N THR A 505 6.27 -14.34 -10.90
CA THR A 505 5.97 -15.16 -12.08
C THR A 505 7.27 -15.64 -12.71
N GLU A 506 7.21 -16.67 -13.55
CA GLU A 506 8.36 -17.14 -14.34
C GLU A 506 9.04 -15.97 -15.10
N ILE A 507 8.26 -15.10 -15.72
CA ILE A 507 8.79 -13.89 -16.39
C ILE A 507 9.50 -12.97 -15.40
N GLY A 508 8.96 -12.84 -14.19
CA GLY A 508 9.56 -12.05 -13.12
C GLY A 508 10.90 -12.61 -12.67
N GLU A 509 10.98 -13.92 -12.47
CA GLU A 509 12.21 -14.63 -12.11
C GLU A 509 13.29 -14.47 -13.18
N VAL A 510 12.96 -14.72 -14.47
CA VAL A 510 13.87 -14.57 -15.58
C VAL A 510 14.40 -13.12 -15.68
N VAL A 511 13.53 -12.13 -15.59
CA VAL A 511 13.95 -10.73 -15.63
C VAL A 511 14.82 -10.37 -14.42
N ASN A 512 14.48 -10.87 -13.22
CA ASN A 512 15.26 -10.65 -12.02
C ASN A 512 16.66 -11.28 -12.12
N SER A 513 16.78 -12.53 -12.60
CA SER A 513 18.07 -13.20 -12.81
C SER A 513 18.96 -12.42 -13.78
N ILE A 514 18.42 -12.03 -14.94
CA ILE A 514 19.16 -11.21 -15.90
C ILE A 514 19.62 -9.89 -15.25
N MET A 515 18.75 -9.24 -14.49
CA MET A 515 19.11 -7.97 -13.83
C MET A 515 20.15 -8.18 -12.73
N LYS A 516 20.10 -9.27 -11.96
CA LYS A 516 21.11 -9.60 -10.93
C LYS A 516 22.47 -9.94 -11.54
N GLU A 517 22.51 -10.67 -12.65
CA GLU A 517 23.72 -11.12 -13.31
C GLU A 517 24.38 -10.02 -14.14
N SER A 518 23.61 -9.33 -14.98
CA SER A 518 24.15 -8.36 -15.93
C SER A 518 24.18 -6.93 -15.39
N PHE A 519 23.31 -6.57 -14.45
CA PHE A 519 23.15 -5.21 -13.93
C PHE A 519 23.06 -5.18 -12.39
N PRO A 520 24.02 -5.81 -11.67
CA PRO A 520 23.96 -5.93 -10.21
C PRO A 520 23.83 -4.57 -9.49
N THR A 521 24.53 -3.56 -9.97
CA THR A 521 24.47 -2.19 -9.41
C THR A 521 23.06 -1.59 -9.51
N ILE A 522 22.35 -1.82 -10.62
CA ILE A 522 21.00 -1.25 -10.85
C ILE A 522 19.96 -1.86 -9.89
N VAL A 523 20.15 -3.11 -9.50
CA VAL A 523 19.26 -3.81 -8.57
C VAL A 523 19.75 -3.83 -7.13
N ASP A 524 20.86 -3.16 -6.85
CA ASP A 524 21.37 -2.99 -5.50
C ASP A 524 20.50 -2.00 -4.71
N GLU A 525 20.12 -2.41 -3.51
CA GLU A 525 19.24 -1.63 -2.62
C GLU A 525 19.93 -0.36 -2.12
N HIS A 526 21.19 -0.49 -1.68
CA HIS A 526 21.97 0.63 -1.17
C HIS A 526 22.30 1.64 -2.26
N PHE A 527 22.65 1.15 -3.45
CA PHE A 527 22.89 2.02 -4.59
C PHE A 527 21.64 2.84 -4.95
N THR A 528 20.46 2.17 -4.99
CA THR A 528 19.22 2.85 -5.34
C THR A 528 18.80 3.83 -4.25
N ALA A 529 18.95 3.50 -2.97
CA ALA A 529 18.68 4.41 -1.87
C ALA A 529 19.61 5.63 -1.88
N ASN A 530 20.91 5.40 -2.15
CA ASN A 530 21.90 6.49 -2.28
C ASN A 530 21.55 7.41 -3.46
N MET A 531 21.15 6.86 -4.59
CA MET A 531 20.71 7.66 -5.75
C MET A 531 19.49 8.53 -5.42
N GLU A 532 18.52 8.01 -4.65
CA GLU A 532 17.38 8.81 -4.19
C GLU A 532 17.84 9.95 -3.26
N SER A 533 18.83 9.69 -2.40
CA SER A 533 19.43 10.72 -1.53
C SER A 533 20.21 11.78 -2.32
N LEU A 534 20.91 11.38 -3.38
CA LEU A 534 21.58 12.33 -4.29
C LEU A 534 20.56 13.22 -5.03
N LEU A 535 19.43 12.66 -5.47
CA LEU A 535 18.36 13.44 -6.08
C LEU A 535 17.70 14.42 -5.10
N ASP A 536 17.64 14.09 -3.82
CA ASP A 536 17.20 15.03 -2.79
C ASP A 536 18.26 16.13 -2.54
N ALA A 537 19.54 15.78 -2.56
CA ALA A 537 20.62 16.76 -2.47
C ALA A 537 20.67 17.74 -3.68
N VAL A 538 20.28 17.27 -4.87
CA VAL A 538 20.06 18.16 -6.03
C VAL A 538 18.91 19.12 -5.75
N ALA A 539 17.78 18.63 -5.21
CA ALA A 539 16.64 19.48 -4.87
C ALA A 539 16.94 20.53 -3.79
N GLU A 540 17.98 20.31 -2.98
CA GLU A 540 18.50 21.25 -1.98
C GLU A 540 19.60 22.19 -2.53
N GLY A 541 19.93 22.11 -3.83
CA GLY A 541 20.99 22.90 -4.46
C GLY A 541 22.41 22.52 -4.06
N LYS A 542 22.63 21.37 -3.40
CA LYS A 542 23.92 20.92 -2.88
C LYS A 542 24.77 20.19 -3.92
N VAL A 543 24.14 19.59 -4.92
CA VAL A 543 24.77 18.76 -5.96
C VAL A 543 24.25 19.16 -7.32
N ASN A 544 25.13 19.27 -8.30
CA ASN A 544 24.74 19.50 -9.69
C ASN A 544 24.13 18.21 -10.27
N TRP A 545 22.97 18.32 -10.90
CA TRP A 545 22.27 17.17 -11.45
C TRP A 545 23.01 16.46 -12.58
N LYS A 546 23.76 17.20 -13.43
CA LYS A 546 24.55 16.62 -14.51
C LYS A 546 25.65 15.73 -13.96
N THR A 547 26.35 16.16 -12.90
CA THR A 547 27.37 15.36 -12.23
C THR A 547 26.82 14.02 -11.71
N VAL A 548 25.58 13.99 -11.25
CA VAL A 548 24.94 12.72 -10.83
C VAL A 548 24.79 11.77 -12.02
N VAL A 549 24.40 12.29 -13.19
CA VAL A 549 24.23 11.49 -14.41
C VAL A 549 25.59 11.08 -15.00
N GLU A 550 26.55 11.99 -15.04
CA GLU A 550 27.94 11.77 -15.51
C GLU A 550 28.62 10.64 -14.74
N ASN A 551 28.48 10.61 -13.41
CA ASN A 551 29.05 9.56 -12.57
C ASN A 551 28.36 8.21 -12.71
N PHE A 552 27.10 8.20 -13.12
CA PHE A 552 26.30 6.99 -13.27
C PHE A 552 26.46 6.32 -14.65
N TYR A 553 26.55 7.11 -15.72
CA TYR A 553 26.41 6.61 -17.08
C TYR A 553 27.53 5.67 -17.55
N PRO A 554 28.83 5.89 -17.26
CA PRO A 554 29.90 5.01 -17.72
C PRO A 554 29.73 3.57 -17.27
N ASP A 555 29.52 3.33 -15.99
CA ASP A 555 29.34 1.99 -15.44
C ASP A 555 28.12 1.28 -16.04
N LEU A 556 27.03 2.01 -16.26
CA LEU A 556 25.84 1.47 -16.93
C LEU A 556 26.14 1.10 -18.39
N LYS A 557 26.90 1.96 -19.12
CA LYS A 557 27.26 1.70 -20.51
C LYS A 557 28.09 0.42 -20.63
N ASP A 558 29.13 0.28 -19.81
CA ASP A 558 29.98 -0.90 -19.80
C ASP A 558 29.20 -2.19 -19.48
N ALA A 559 28.27 -2.11 -18.52
CA ALA A 559 27.38 -3.22 -18.18
C ALA A 559 26.46 -3.61 -19.35
N ILE A 560 25.95 -2.63 -20.10
CA ILE A 560 25.09 -2.86 -21.28
C ILE A 560 25.91 -3.52 -22.40
N ASP A 561 27.07 -2.95 -22.73
CA ASP A 561 27.95 -3.45 -23.80
C ASP A 561 28.37 -4.90 -23.52
N LYS A 562 28.66 -5.23 -22.26
CA LYS A 562 28.93 -6.59 -21.79
C LYS A 562 27.71 -7.51 -21.94
N ALA A 563 26.55 -7.06 -21.46
CA ALA A 563 25.32 -7.87 -21.49
C ALA A 563 24.81 -8.12 -22.92
N GLU A 564 25.01 -7.20 -23.87
CA GLU A 564 24.65 -7.40 -25.27
C GLU A 564 25.42 -8.56 -25.90
N ASN A 565 26.69 -8.73 -25.51
CA ASN A 565 27.57 -9.78 -26.04
C ASN A 565 27.44 -11.10 -25.31
N GLU A 566 27.28 -11.11 -23.99
CA GLU A 566 27.34 -12.32 -23.16
C GLU A 566 25.97 -12.95 -22.89
N LEU A 567 24.89 -12.16 -22.92
CA LEU A 567 23.57 -12.67 -22.55
C LEU A 567 22.99 -13.57 -23.64
N GLU A 568 22.69 -14.79 -23.29
CA GLU A 568 22.02 -15.74 -24.18
C GLU A 568 20.51 -15.47 -24.28
N LYS A 569 19.90 -16.00 -25.34
CA LYS A 569 18.45 -15.87 -25.52
C LYS A 569 17.72 -16.84 -24.61
N VAL A 570 16.91 -16.30 -23.70
CA VAL A 570 16.07 -17.09 -22.79
C VAL A 570 14.72 -17.36 -23.44
N THR A 571 14.37 -18.63 -23.57
CA THR A 571 13.04 -19.03 -24.04
C THR A 571 12.16 -19.33 -22.85
N ILE A 572 11.08 -18.55 -22.69
CA ILE A 572 10.05 -18.81 -21.68
C ILE A 572 9.10 -19.85 -22.25
N HIS A 573 8.93 -20.97 -21.58
CA HIS A 573 7.98 -21.99 -21.98
C HIS A 573 6.58 -21.60 -21.51
N ASP A 574 5.63 -21.65 -22.43
CA ASP A 574 4.22 -21.47 -22.06
C ASP A 574 3.77 -22.69 -21.23
N GLU A 575 3.02 -22.50 -20.17
CA GLU A 575 2.45 -23.57 -19.34
C GLU A 575 1.52 -24.45 -20.19
N VAL A 576 1.90 -25.71 -20.39
CA VAL A 576 1.13 -26.67 -21.17
C VAL A 576 -0.02 -27.20 -20.34
N THR A 577 -1.21 -27.28 -20.92
CA THR A 577 -2.40 -27.84 -20.27
C THR A 577 -2.79 -29.18 -20.87
N ASP A 578 -3.65 -29.91 -20.18
CA ASP A 578 -4.23 -31.17 -20.68
C ASP A 578 -5.33 -30.95 -21.75
N GLU A 579 -5.72 -29.69 -21.97
CA GLU A 579 -6.73 -29.34 -22.98
C GLU A 579 -6.14 -29.44 -24.39
N ILE A 580 -6.82 -30.16 -25.26
CA ILE A 580 -6.37 -30.43 -26.62
C ILE A 580 -6.98 -29.42 -27.61
N CYS A 581 -6.17 -28.90 -28.51
CA CYS A 581 -6.63 -28.04 -29.59
C CYS A 581 -7.55 -28.82 -30.56
N PRO A 582 -8.81 -28.41 -30.75
CA PRO A 582 -9.74 -29.13 -31.63
C PRO A 582 -9.39 -29.03 -33.12
N GLU A 583 -8.52 -28.07 -33.50
CA GLU A 583 -8.12 -27.88 -34.90
C GLU A 583 -6.89 -28.70 -35.30
N CYS A 584 -5.93 -28.92 -34.39
CA CYS A 584 -4.66 -29.56 -34.74
C CYS A 584 -4.17 -30.64 -33.77
N GLY A 585 -4.91 -30.94 -32.70
CA GLY A 585 -4.62 -32.01 -31.75
C GLY A 585 -3.45 -31.76 -30.79
N ARG A 586 -2.85 -30.56 -30.78
CA ARG A 586 -1.77 -30.22 -29.84
C ARG A 586 -2.36 -29.78 -28.51
N ASN A 587 -1.66 -30.01 -27.41
CA ASN A 587 -2.04 -29.48 -26.12
C ASN A 587 -2.03 -27.95 -26.14
N LEU A 588 -3.09 -27.36 -25.59
CA LEU A 588 -3.18 -25.91 -25.48
C LEU A 588 -2.25 -25.41 -24.37
N VAL A 589 -1.76 -24.21 -24.55
CA VAL A 589 -0.90 -23.52 -23.59
C VAL A 589 -1.61 -22.31 -22.99
N ILE A 590 -1.32 -22.02 -21.73
CA ILE A 590 -1.83 -20.81 -21.07
C ILE A 590 -1.06 -19.62 -21.60
N LYS A 591 -1.79 -18.72 -22.25
CA LYS A 591 -1.28 -17.40 -22.65
C LYS A 591 -2.03 -16.28 -21.95
N TYR A 592 -1.39 -15.14 -21.92
CA TYR A 592 -1.93 -13.97 -21.25
C TYR A 592 -2.25 -12.87 -22.25
N GLY A 593 -3.52 -12.50 -22.35
CA GLY A 593 -4.01 -11.40 -23.19
C GLY A 593 -4.38 -10.14 -22.40
N PRO A 594 -4.86 -9.09 -23.07
CA PRO A 594 -5.30 -7.85 -22.41
C PRO A 594 -6.42 -8.06 -21.38
N HIS A 595 -7.17 -9.16 -21.50
CA HIS A 595 -8.31 -9.47 -20.63
C HIS A 595 -8.04 -10.58 -19.59
N GLY A 596 -6.79 -11.08 -19.49
CA GLY A 596 -6.39 -12.12 -18.57
C GLY A 596 -5.84 -13.38 -19.25
N LYS A 597 -5.80 -14.49 -18.49
CA LYS A 597 -5.39 -15.81 -19.00
C LYS A 597 -6.36 -16.30 -20.06
N PHE A 598 -5.83 -16.93 -21.11
CA PHE A 598 -6.58 -17.65 -22.13
C PHE A 598 -5.75 -18.87 -22.61
N LEU A 599 -6.42 -19.86 -23.13
CA LEU A 599 -5.78 -21.01 -23.76
C LEU A 599 -5.54 -20.72 -25.23
N ALA A 600 -4.36 -21.02 -25.73
CA ALA A 600 -3.97 -20.85 -27.11
C ALA A 600 -3.25 -22.07 -27.65
N CYS A 601 -3.41 -22.35 -28.92
CA CYS A 601 -2.64 -23.39 -29.57
C CYS A 601 -1.17 -22.94 -29.74
N PRO A 602 -0.20 -23.76 -29.36
CA PRO A 602 1.24 -23.46 -29.58
C PRO A 602 1.64 -23.50 -31.05
N GLY A 603 0.78 -24.00 -31.94
CA GLY A 603 1.01 -24.06 -33.37
C GLY A 603 0.84 -22.73 -34.12
N PHE A 604 0.73 -21.62 -33.45
CA PHE A 604 0.72 -20.30 -34.10
C PHE A 604 2.05 -20.04 -34.86
N PRO A 605 2.01 -19.49 -36.11
CA PRO A 605 0.87 -18.90 -36.81
C PRO A 605 -0.01 -19.86 -37.61
N ASP A 606 0.37 -21.15 -37.75
CA ASP A 606 -0.34 -22.12 -38.58
C ASP A 606 -1.72 -22.51 -38.02
N CYS A 607 -1.78 -22.67 -36.68
CA CYS A 607 -3.03 -22.85 -35.96
C CYS A 607 -3.28 -21.66 -35.03
N ARG A 608 -4.43 -20.99 -35.19
CA ARG A 608 -4.76 -19.78 -34.44
C ARG A 608 -5.84 -19.99 -33.39
N PHE A 609 -6.11 -21.24 -33.04
CA PHE A 609 -7.16 -21.55 -32.09
C PHE A 609 -6.86 -20.94 -30.70
N THR A 610 -7.87 -20.31 -30.12
CA THR A 610 -7.82 -19.77 -28.76
C THR A 610 -9.17 -19.96 -28.06
N MET A 611 -9.15 -20.20 -26.75
CA MET A 611 -10.35 -20.27 -25.94
C MET A 611 -10.15 -19.59 -24.57
N PRO A 612 -11.22 -19.19 -23.88
CA PRO A 612 -11.10 -18.63 -22.53
C PRO A 612 -10.50 -19.63 -21.54
N TYR A 613 -9.59 -19.20 -20.69
CA TYR A 613 -9.15 -19.98 -19.53
C TYR A 613 -10.24 -19.89 -18.46
N LEU A 614 -10.81 -21.06 -18.11
CA LEU A 614 -11.88 -21.17 -17.11
C LEU A 614 -11.31 -21.85 -15.86
N GLU A 615 -11.22 -21.07 -14.77
CA GLU A 615 -10.75 -21.56 -13.47
C GLU A 615 -11.81 -22.48 -12.85
N LYS A 616 -11.55 -23.79 -12.80
CA LYS A 616 -12.39 -24.79 -12.13
C LYS A 616 -12.26 -24.61 -10.63
N ILE A 617 -13.37 -24.66 -9.89
CA ILE A 617 -13.38 -24.46 -8.43
C ILE A 617 -13.48 -25.76 -7.63
N GLY A 618 -13.31 -26.91 -8.28
CA GLY A 618 -13.37 -28.23 -7.63
C GLY A 618 -14.79 -28.67 -7.20
N VAL A 619 -15.84 -27.98 -7.67
CA VAL A 619 -17.23 -28.28 -7.31
C VAL A 619 -18.05 -28.57 -8.57
N ASN A 620 -18.87 -29.62 -8.49
CA ASN A 620 -19.74 -30.00 -9.60
C ASN A 620 -21.03 -29.17 -9.63
N CYS A 621 -21.50 -28.89 -10.83
CA CYS A 621 -22.73 -28.16 -11.06
C CYS A 621 -23.94 -28.92 -10.47
N PRO A 622 -24.75 -28.30 -9.61
CA PRO A 622 -25.91 -28.98 -9.01
C PRO A 622 -27.01 -29.32 -10.03
N LYS A 623 -26.97 -28.72 -11.24
CA LYS A 623 -27.96 -28.98 -12.30
C LYS A 623 -27.54 -30.08 -13.28
N CYS A 624 -26.30 -30.09 -13.75
CA CYS A 624 -25.86 -31.01 -14.80
C CYS A 624 -24.65 -31.89 -14.41
N GLY A 625 -24.05 -31.71 -13.24
CA GLY A 625 -22.93 -32.51 -12.75
C GLY A 625 -21.54 -32.13 -13.33
N LYS A 626 -21.47 -31.22 -14.33
CA LYS A 626 -20.19 -30.76 -14.88
C LYS A 626 -19.52 -29.70 -13.99
N ASP A 627 -18.28 -29.35 -14.26
CA ASP A 627 -17.51 -28.43 -13.44
C ASP A 627 -18.19 -27.05 -13.31
N VAL A 628 -18.10 -26.50 -12.10
CA VAL A 628 -18.39 -25.08 -11.85
C VAL A 628 -17.10 -24.28 -12.01
N VAL A 629 -17.16 -23.18 -12.72
CA VAL A 629 -16.01 -22.31 -13.04
C VAL A 629 -16.26 -20.87 -12.64
N LEU A 630 -15.16 -20.17 -12.36
CA LEU A 630 -15.20 -18.75 -12.08
C LEU A 630 -15.32 -17.95 -13.39
N LYS A 631 -16.37 -17.16 -13.50
CA LYS A 631 -16.67 -16.30 -14.66
C LYS A 631 -16.71 -14.83 -14.24
N LYS A 632 -16.63 -13.92 -15.23
CA LYS A 632 -16.77 -12.48 -15.03
C LYS A 632 -17.90 -11.93 -15.92
N THR A 633 -18.72 -11.06 -15.36
CA THR A 633 -19.70 -10.29 -16.13
C THR A 633 -19.01 -9.26 -17.02
N ARG A 634 -19.70 -8.70 -18.03
CA ARG A 634 -19.19 -7.58 -18.87
C ARG A 634 -18.71 -6.37 -18.05
N LYS A 635 -19.25 -6.17 -16.83
CA LYS A 635 -18.85 -5.11 -15.90
C LYS A 635 -17.72 -5.54 -14.95
N GLY A 636 -17.11 -6.73 -15.16
CA GLY A 636 -15.97 -7.23 -14.38
C GLY A 636 -16.34 -7.87 -13.03
N ARG A 637 -17.62 -8.02 -12.66
CA ARG A 637 -18.02 -8.68 -11.42
C ARG A 637 -17.87 -10.20 -11.54
N LYS A 638 -17.19 -10.84 -10.60
CA LYS A 638 -17.00 -12.29 -10.51
C LYS A 638 -18.32 -12.98 -10.14
N TYR A 639 -18.58 -14.13 -10.75
CA TYR A 639 -19.65 -15.06 -10.40
C TYR A 639 -19.23 -16.50 -10.73
N TYR A 640 -19.91 -17.47 -10.17
CA TYR A 640 -19.64 -18.89 -10.41
C TYR A 640 -20.74 -19.44 -11.33
N GLY A 641 -20.37 -20.15 -12.37
CA GLY A 641 -21.32 -20.72 -13.33
C GLY A 641 -20.87 -22.06 -13.85
N CYS A 642 -21.81 -22.83 -14.42
CA CYS A 642 -21.46 -24.08 -15.07
C CYS A 642 -20.49 -23.82 -16.26
N ILE A 643 -19.57 -24.76 -16.48
CA ILE A 643 -18.66 -24.73 -17.63
C ILE A 643 -19.47 -24.72 -18.95
N ASP A 644 -20.57 -25.44 -18.98
CA ASP A 644 -21.48 -25.59 -20.12
C ASP A 644 -22.47 -24.42 -20.33
N ASN A 645 -22.30 -23.31 -19.67
CA ASN A 645 -23.16 -22.14 -19.90
C ASN A 645 -22.88 -21.56 -21.30
N PRO A 646 -23.89 -21.42 -22.20
CA PRO A 646 -25.32 -21.22 -21.88
C PRO A 646 -26.19 -22.48 -21.84
N GLU A 647 -25.77 -23.64 -22.27
CA GLU A 647 -26.58 -24.87 -22.28
C GLU A 647 -27.07 -25.23 -20.86
N CYS A 648 -26.25 -25.02 -19.86
CA CYS A 648 -26.62 -25.09 -18.44
C CYS A 648 -26.59 -23.70 -17.82
N ASP A 649 -27.74 -23.22 -17.38
CA ASP A 649 -27.96 -21.87 -16.85
C ASP A 649 -27.55 -21.69 -15.37
N PHE A 650 -26.87 -22.69 -14.78
CA PHE A 650 -26.44 -22.56 -13.38
C PHE A 650 -25.52 -21.37 -13.16
N MET A 651 -25.91 -20.52 -12.23
CA MET A 651 -25.15 -19.33 -11.81
C MET A 651 -25.30 -19.08 -10.31
N SER A 652 -24.19 -18.72 -9.65
CA SER A 652 -24.17 -18.33 -8.25
C SER A 652 -23.26 -17.12 -8.03
N TRP A 653 -23.69 -16.17 -7.19
CA TRP A 653 -22.88 -15.04 -6.77
C TRP A 653 -21.93 -15.37 -5.61
N GLY A 654 -22.28 -16.36 -4.79
CA GLY A 654 -21.42 -16.91 -3.75
C GLY A 654 -20.67 -18.12 -4.27
N ARG A 655 -19.44 -18.38 -3.78
CA ARG A 655 -18.66 -19.58 -4.14
C ARG A 655 -19.42 -20.81 -3.66
N PRO A 656 -19.85 -21.71 -4.55
CA PRO A 656 -20.45 -22.97 -4.16
C PRO A 656 -19.44 -23.87 -3.46
N VAL A 657 -19.93 -24.73 -2.55
CA VAL A 657 -19.17 -25.81 -1.92
C VAL A 657 -19.74 -27.18 -2.31
N ALA A 658 -18.92 -28.22 -2.19
CA ALA A 658 -19.33 -29.57 -2.58
C ALA A 658 -20.45 -30.15 -1.70
N GLU A 659 -20.54 -29.70 -0.46
CA GLU A 659 -21.54 -30.15 0.52
C GLU A 659 -22.95 -29.65 0.14
N LYS A 660 -23.94 -30.56 0.25
CA LYS A 660 -25.35 -30.21 0.08
C LYS A 660 -25.96 -29.77 1.41
N CYS A 661 -26.94 -28.90 1.33
CA CYS A 661 -27.68 -28.45 2.51
C CYS A 661 -28.41 -29.64 3.19
N PRO A 662 -28.14 -29.91 4.47
CA PRO A 662 -28.78 -31.04 5.17
C PRO A 662 -30.26 -30.82 5.41
N ARG A 663 -30.74 -29.56 5.27
CA ARG A 663 -32.17 -29.24 5.52
C ARG A 663 -33.03 -29.33 4.26
N CYS A 664 -32.53 -28.91 3.10
CA CYS A 664 -33.31 -28.88 1.85
C CYS A 664 -32.66 -29.62 0.68
N GLY A 665 -31.46 -30.18 0.84
CA GLY A 665 -30.72 -30.85 -0.24
C GLY A 665 -30.16 -29.92 -1.31
N GLY A 666 -30.39 -28.61 -1.24
CA GLY A 666 -29.88 -27.60 -2.15
C GLY A 666 -28.38 -27.38 -2.01
N TYR A 667 -27.76 -26.65 -2.97
CA TYR A 667 -26.34 -26.34 -2.88
C TYR A 667 -26.06 -25.25 -1.82
N MET A 668 -24.87 -25.29 -1.26
CA MET A 668 -24.43 -24.33 -0.27
C MET A 668 -23.37 -23.39 -0.82
N ILE A 669 -23.24 -22.21 -0.25
CA ILE A 669 -22.31 -21.16 -0.67
C ILE A 669 -21.54 -20.59 0.51
N ILE A 670 -20.33 -20.10 0.25
CA ILE A 670 -19.55 -19.35 1.23
C ILE A 670 -20.13 -17.94 1.37
N LYS A 671 -20.55 -17.59 2.59
CA LYS A 671 -21.04 -16.26 2.96
C LYS A 671 -20.23 -15.70 4.14
N GLY A 672 -19.20 -14.93 3.85
CA GLY A 672 -18.24 -14.46 4.85
C GLY A 672 -17.38 -15.63 5.40
N ASN A 673 -17.40 -15.85 6.72
CA ASN A 673 -16.68 -16.94 7.38
C ASN A 673 -17.56 -18.18 7.65
N LYS A 674 -18.77 -18.23 7.08
CA LYS A 674 -19.72 -19.32 7.28
C LYS A 674 -20.14 -19.93 5.95
N ILE A 675 -20.61 -21.16 5.98
CA ILE A 675 -21.23 -21.81 4.84
C ILE A 675 -22.75 -21.76 5.05
N ALA A 676 -23.47 -21.27 4.05
CA ALA A 676 -24.92 -21.08 4.12
C ALA A 676 -25.63 -21.74 2.92
N CYS A 677 -26.88 -22.17 3.10
CA CYS A 677 -27.72 -22.57 1.99
C CYS A 677 -27.90 -21.43 0.98
N ALA A 678 -27.81 -21.73 -0.30
CA ALA A 678 -28.04 -20.74 -1.36
C ALA A 678 -29.51 -20.31 -1.46
N ASP A 679 -30.41 -21.14 -1.00
CA ASP A 679 -31.85 -20.83 -0.89
C ASP A 679 -32.09 -19.97 0.36
N GLU A 680 -32.46 -18.71 0.13
CA GLU A 680 -32.72 -17.74 1.20
C GLU A 680 -33.94 -18.16 2.07
N GLN A 681 -34.90 -18.91 1.50
CA GLN A 681 -36.07 -19.39 2.24
C GLN A 681 -35.71 -20.54 3.20
N CYS A 682 -34.73 -21.35 2.84
CA CYS A 682 -34.21 -22.40 3.70
C CYS A 682 -33.48 -21.85 4.93
N GLY A 683 -32.68 -20.79 4.77
CA GLY A 683 -32.01 -20.06 5.85
C GLY A 683 -30.98 -20.88 6.65
N TYR A 684 -30.61 -22.11 6.22
CA TYR A 684 -29.65 -22.95 6.94
C TYR A 684 -28.25 -22.37 6.85
N VAL A 685 -27.57 -22.26 8.00
CA VAL A 685 -26.16 -21.80 8.10
C VAL A 685 -25.44 -22.80 9.02
N THR A 686 -24.29 -23.27 8.59
CA THR A 686 -23.43 -24.13 9.42
C THR A 686 -22.33 -23.33 10.10
N ASP A 687 -21.90 -23.75 11.29
CA ASP A 687 -20.77 -23.16 12.02
C ASP A 687 -19.41 -23.71 11.55
N LYS A 688 -19.38 -24.70 10.63
CA LYS A 688 -18.16 -25.15 9.97
C LYS A 688 -17.55 -23.96 9.21
N LYS A 689 -16.28 -23.70 9.47
CA LYS A 689 -15.51 -22.77 8.66
C LYS A 689 -15.30 -23.37 7.26
N PRO A 690 -15.44 -22.58 6.18
CA PRO A 690 -15.04 -23.06 4.86
C PRO A 690 -13.56 -23.45 4.89
N GLU A 691 -13.23 -24.64 4.38
CA GLU A 691 -11.85 -25.01 4.13
C GLU A 691 -11.28 -23.95 3.17
N ARG A 692 -10.25 -23.28 3.60
CA ARG A 692 -9.47 -22.41 2.73
C ARG A 692 -8.49 -23.33 2.03
N GLU A 693 -8.66 -23.52 0.73
CA GLU A 693 -7.57 -24.01 -0.10
C GLU A 693 -6.37 -23.07 0.13
N GLU A 694 -5.27 -23.65 0.59
CA GLU A 694 -3.97 -23.02 0.76
C GLU A 694 -3.40 -22.52 -0.56
#